data_3f5fc0777cf0622b34059a4d258dfe55
#
_entry.id   3f5fc0777cf0622b34059a4d258dfe55
#
_cell.length_a   1.000
_cell.length_b   1.000
_cell.length_c   1.000
_cell.angle_alpha   90.00
_cell.angle_beta   90.00
_cell.angle_gamma   90.00
#
_symmetry.space_group_name_H-M   'P 1'
#
loop_
_entity.id
_entity.type
_entity.pdbx_description
1 polymer ?
#
loop_
_entity_poly.entity_id
_entity_poly.type
_entity_poly.pdbx_seq_one_letter_code
_entity_poly.pdbx_strand_id
1 'polypeptide(L)'
;MLAAACSKYKYETVAGDPLNTRIYTLDNGLKVYMSVNKEAPRIQTYIAVKVGGKNDPAETTGLAHYFEHLMFKGTQQFGTSDYAAEKPMLDEIENLFEVYRKTADEAERAAIYRRIDSISYEASKIAIPNEYDKLMSAIGANGTNAFTSQDMTVYVEDIPSNQIDNWAKIQADRFKNPVIRGFHTELETIYEEKNMSLTQDSRKVWEAMDAALFPNHPYGTQTVLGTQEHLKNPSITNVRNYHKTYYVPNNMAVCVSGDFEPDEMVATIEKYFGDMQPNPNLPELQFEPEKPITTPVVKEVYGLEAANVMLGWRLPGANDKSTDISDIVGSILYNGQAGLIDLDLNQQQKVLSAYGYASTQPDYSSFLVAGRPKTGQSLDEVRDLLLEEVAKLRGGDFDEKLIEATINNYKMQLMRSFEENDSRAILYVYSFISGADWADEVARIDRMSKITKQDVVDWANKYLGPESYAIIYKREGKDPNEQKIAAPKITPIVTNRDSQSEFLSEIQTSQVQPIEPVFVDYKKDMSQFEAQPGIDVLYKKNETNDIFTLIYVFNTGTENDPALNLAFNYLSYLGTDKMTDEEIASEMYDIACSFYMNAGANQSSIQITGLSENMGKAMEIVEGLIAGAKPDEAILENCKADMLKSRADAKLNQSRCFGALQRYLFYGGDFIRRTTLTDPALQALTSEQLLAKIGGLMGKQHEVLYYGPQKETEIKSALAEHHKVAADLQPLEKKFSALLPTDANKVVLAQYDAKQLYYLQFSNRGEKFDVAADPEITLYNEYFGGGMNTIVFQEMREARGLAYSAWATLATPSNANGDYSYYAFIATQNDKMQKAVEAFDDIINNMPESEKAFGIAKEALVSRLRTERTVKDGVLWSYLRARDLGLDAPRDKQIFEKVQSMTLDDVKAAQQKWVKGRKYVYGILGDIQDLDLNYLKTLGPIQTVSQEEIFGY
;
A
#
# COMPACT_ATOMS: atom_id res chain seq x y z
N MET A 1 37.09 -30.59 13.81
CA MET A 1 36.35 -30.21 15.02
C MET A 1 36.01 -28.73 14.88
N LEU A 2 34.85 -28.41 14.37
CA LEU A 2 34.32 -27.06 14.47
C LEU A 2 33.84 -26.90 15.91
N ALA A 3 34.43 -25.97 16.65
CA ALA A 3 33.91 -25.55 17.93
C ALA A 3 32.57 -24.85 17.68
N ALA A 4 31.46 -25.50 17.98
CA ALA A 4 30.20 -24.84 18.16
C ALA A 4 30.40 -23.87 19.34
N ALA A 5 30.54 -22.59 19.04
CA ALA A 5 30.44 -21.54 20.05
C ALA A 5 29.04 -21.70 20.70
N CYS A 6 29.01 -22.06 21.98
CA CYS A 6 27.76 -22.15 22.74
C CYS A 6 27.19 -20.72 22.79
N SER A 7 26.12 -20.43 22.05
CA SER A 7 25.40 -19.14 22.15
C SER A 7 25.04 -18.90 23.64
N LYS A 8 25.23 -17.69 24.11
CA LYS A 8 24.80 -17.25 25.46
C LYS A 8 23.27 -17.37 25.62
N TYR A 9 22.56 -17.22 24.51
CA TYR A 9 21.10 -17.16 24.45
C TYR A 9 20.52 -18.49 23.97
N LYS A 10 19.48 -18.96 24.64
CA LYS A 10 18.71 -20.11 24.18
C LYS A 10 17.66 -19.65 23.19
N TYR A 11 17.51 -20.39 22.12
CA TYR A 11 16.49 -20.14 21.11
C TYR A 11 15.85 -21.44 20.63
N GLU A 12 14.65 -21.34 20.12
CA GLU A 12 13.89 -22.40 19.48
C GLU A 12 14.12 -22.34 17.96
N THR A 13 14.15 -23.50 17.32
CA THR A 13 14.19 -23.67 15.87
C THR A 13 13.26 -24.78 15.47
N VAL A 14 12.73 -24.72 14.25
CA VAL A 14 11.86 -25.76 13.69
C VAL A 14 12.60 -26.48 12.57
N ALA A 15 12.60 -27.81 12.62
CA ALA A 15 13.20 -28.63 11.57
C ALA A 15 12.40 -28.47 10.26
N GLY A 16 13.13 -28.23 9.15
CA GLY A 16 12.50 -28.00 7.85
C GLY A 16 11.98 -26.58 7.61
N ASP A 17 12.17 -25.65 8.52
CA ASP A 17 11.86 -24.26 8.33
C ASP A 17 12.74 -23.62 7.24
N PRO A 18 12.17 -23.18 6.10
CA PRO A 18 12.92 -22.60 5.00
C PRO A 18 13.56 -21.23 5.37
N LEU A 19 13.02 -20.53 6.38
CA LEU A 19 13.53 -19.26 6.88
C LEU A 19 14.66 -19.43 7.89
N ASN A 20 14.89 -20.66 8.38
CA ASN A 20 15.84 -20.94 9.48
C ASN A 20 15.63 -20.04 10.68
N THR A 21 14.37 -19.83 11.06
CA THR A 21 13.94 -18.93 12.11
C THR A 21 14.58 -19.29 13.44
N ARG A 22 15.06 -18.27 14.17
CA ARG A 22 15.41 -18.39 15.59
C ARG A 22 14.41 -17.61 16.42
N ILE A 23 13.82 -18.25 17.41
CA ILE A 23 12.85 -17.65 18.32
C ILE A 23 13.46 -17.61 19.72
N TYR A 24 13.64 -16.41 20.24
CA TYR A 24 14.12 -16.18 21.60
C TYR A 24 12.97 -15.72 22.47
N THR A 25 13.02 -16.11 23.74
CA THR A 25 12.16 -15.53 24.78
C THR A 25 13.09 -14.99 25.87
N LEU A 26 13.08 -13.68 26.05
CA LEU A 26 13.89 -13.00 27.07
C LEU A 26 13.31 -13.27 28.48
N ASP A 27 14.10 -13.06 29.51
CA ASP A 27 13.69 -13.31 30.91
C ASP A 27 12.44 -12.51 31.33
N ASN A 28 12.18 -11.37 30.70
CA ASN A 28 11.00 -10.55 30.96
C ASN A 28 9.79 -10.94 30.08
N GLY A 29 9.90 -11.99 29.28
CA GLY A 29 8.82 -12.52 28.44
C GLY A 29 8.75 -11.94 27.02
N LEU A 30 9.62 -10.99 26.66
CA LEU A 30 9.67 -10.45 25.28
C LEU A 30 10.10 -11.55 24.31
N LYS A 31 9.31 -11.77 23.26
CA LYS A 31 9.65 -12.69 22.18
C LYS A 31 10.43 -11.98 21.07
N VAL A 32 11.40 -12.68 20.49
CA VAL A 32 12.18 -12.15 19.37
C VAL A 32 12.25 -13.22 18.29
N TYR A 33 11.69 -12.91 17.12
CA TYR A 33 11.71 -13.77 15.92
C TYR A 33 12.72 -13.21 14.91
N MET A 34 13.58 -14.06 14.39
CA MET A 34 14.69 -13.67 13.54
C MET A 34 14.83 -14.57 12.30
N SER A 35 14.97 -13.97 11.13
CA SER A 35 15.38 -14.63 9.88
C SER A 35 16.50 -13.84 9.23
N VAL A 36 17.64 -14.50 8.94
CA VAL A 36 18.79 -13.85 8.28
C VAL A 36 18.62 -13.87 6.77
N ASN A 37 18.78 -12.70 6.14
CA ASN A 37 18.85 -12.53 4.70
C ASN A 37 19.87 -11.44 4.34
N LYS A 38 20.97 -11.84 3.69
CA LYS A 38 22.10 -10.94 3.40
C LYS A 38 22.10 -10.35 1.99
N GLU A 39 20.95 -10.34 1.30
CA GLU A 39 20.82 -9.83 -0.07
C GLU A 39 21.09 -8.32 -0.14
N ALA A 40 20.63 -7.58 0.85
CA ALA A 40 20.90 -6.15 1.01
C ALA A 40 21.30 -5.85 2.46
N PRO A 41 22.18 -4.85 2.72
CA PRO A 41 22.60 -4.49 4.06
C PRO A 41 21.53 -3.70 4.81
N ARG A 42 20.32 -4.26 4.88
CA ARG A 42 19.15 -3.69 5.55
C ARG A 42 18.42 -4.73 6.36
N ILE A 43 17.64 -4.28 7.31
CA ILE A 43 16.87 -5.10 8.23
C ILE A 43 15.45 -4.54 8.32
N GLN A 44 14.48 -5.35 7.92
CA GLN A 44 13.08 -5.08 8.20
C GLN A 44 12.78 -5.42 9.64
N THR A 45 12.17 -4.50 10.36
CA THR A 45 11.83 -4.63 11.78
C THR A 45 10.35 -4.39 12.01
N TYR A 46 9.75 -5.23 12.85
CA TYR A 46 8.42 -5.03 13.40
C TYR A 46 8.47 -5.16 14.92
N ILE A 47 7.85 -4.22 15.61
CA ILE A 47 7.55 -4.37 17.05
C ILE A 47 6.04 -4.52 17.15
N ALA A 48 5.58 -5.72 17.42
CA ALA A 48 4.17 -6.07 17.53
C ALA A 48 3.72 -6.07 18.99
N VAL A 49 2.59 -5.42 19.24
CA VAL A 49 1.90 -5.46 20.54
C VAL A 49 0.58 -6.18 20.34
N LYS A 50 0.31 -7.22 21.15
CA LYS A 50 -0.92 -8.02 21.06
C LYS A 50 -2.08 -7.28 21.73
N VAL A 51 -2.46 -6.16 21.13
CA VAL A 51 -3.54 -5.30 21.58
C VAL A 51 -4.01 -4.40 20.43
N GLY A 52 -5.31 -4.22 20.26
CA GLY A 52 -5.90 -3.42 19.22
C GLY A 52 -7.29 -2.90 19.59
N GLY A 53 -8.08 -2.51 18.60
CA GLY A 53 -9.39 -1.90 18.79
C GLY A 53 -10.37 -2.72 19.63
N LYS A 54 -10.27 -4.06 19.58
CA LYS A 54 -11.10 -4.94 20.42
C LYS A 54 -10.86 -4.78 21.92
N ASN A 55 -9.71 -4.27 22.32
CA ASN A 55 -9.31 -4.08 23.69
C ASN A 55 -9.61 -2.68 24.23
N ASP A 56 -10.15 -1.80 23.41
CA ASP A 56 -10.54 -0.46 23.83
C ASP A 56 -11.63 -0.52 24.90
N PRO A 57 -11.60 0.38 25.91
CA PRO A 57 -12.75 0.53 26.79
C PRO A 57 -14.00 0.88 25.98
N ALA A 58 -15.13 0.22 26.27
CA ALA A 58 -16.36 0.39 25.51
C ALA A 58 -16.87 1.84 25.47
N GLU A 59 -16.50 2.68 26.45
CA GLU A 59 -16.84 4.09 26.54
C GLU A 59 -15.84 5.04 25.89
N THR A 60 -14.72 4.52 25.36
CA THR A 60 -13.65 5.30 24.67
C THR A 60 -13.01 4.51 23.53
N THR A 61 -13.85 4.03 22.61
CA THR A 61 -13.36 3.30 21.43
C THR A 61 -12.55 4.22 20.51
N GLY A 62 -11.62 3.65 19.73
CA GLY A 62 -10.63 4.37 18.92
C GLY A 62 -9.34 4.69 19.68
N LEU A 63 -9.23 4.22 20.93
CA LEU A 63 -8.10 4.53 21.79
C LEU A 63 -6.82 3.85 21.34
N ALA A 64 -6.88 2.59 20.88
CA ALA A 64 -5.72 1.86 20.36
C ALA A 64 -5.06 2.62 19.20
N HIS A 65 -5.85 3.03 18.22
CA HIS A 65 -5.40 3.79 17.05
C HIS A 65 -4.89 5.18 17.45
N TYR A 66 -5.61 5.87 18.34
CA TYR A 66 -5.17 7.16 18.80
C TYR A 66 -3.84 7.08 19.55
N PHE A 67 -3.65 6.04 20.36
CA PHE A 67 -2.37 5.84 21.05
C PHE A 67 -1.24 5.49 20.09
N GLU A 68 -1.51 4.75 19.02
CA GLU A 68 -0.54 4.54 17.94
C GLU A 68 0.05 5.87 17.47
N HIS A 69 -0.80 6.86 17.12
CA HIS A 69 -0.37 8.20 16.71
C HIS A 69 0.45 8.92 17.78
N LEU A 70 0.04 8.80 19.04
CA LEU A 70 0.74 9.46 20.16
C LEU A 70 2.12 8.87 20.43
N MET A 71 2.37 7.63 20.02
CA MET A 71 3.70 7.00 20.10
C MET A 71 4.74 7.67 19.21
N PHE A 72 4.36 8.49 18.25
CA PHE A 72 5.26 9.29 17.41
C PHE A 72 5.61 10.66 18.00
N LYS A 73 4.99 11.05 19.12
CA LYS A 73 5.15 12.40 19.70
C LYS A 73 6.34 12.52 20.67
N GLY A 74 7.08 11.42 20.87
CA GLY A 74 8.33 11.40 21.62
C GLY A 74 8.20 10.96 23.07
N THR A 75 9.29 11.14 23.80
CA THR A 75 9.50 10.66 25.18
C THR A 75 9.91 11.79 26.10
N GLN A 76 10.43 11.45 27.27
CA GLN A 76 11.08 12.42 28.16
C GLN A 76 12.44 12.87 27.63
N GLN A 77 13.08 12.11 26.74
CA GLN A 77 14.42 12.36 26.22
C GLN A 77 14.41 13.06 24.85
N PHE A 78 13.37 12.81 24.03
CA PHE A 78 13.21 13.43 22.72
C PHE A 78 11.78 13.90 22.49
N GLY A 79 11.57 14.77 21.52
CA GLY A 79 10.28 15.46 21.26
C GLY A 79 10.08 16.69 22.10
N THR A 80 11.07 17.09 22.88
CA THR A 80 11.05 18.27 23.73
C THR A 80 12.46 18.86 23.93
N SER A 81 12.55 20.17 24.11
CA SER A 81 13.79 20.84 24.50
C SER A 81 13.97 20.93 26.04
N ASP A 82 12.89 20.83 26.80
CA ASP A 82 12.91 20.90 28.29
C ASP A 82 11.66 20.17 28.84
N TYR A 83 11.79 18.89 29.12
CA TYR A 83 10.69 18.10 29.69
C TYR A 83 10.27 18.57 31.08
N ALA A 84 11.21 19.11 31.89
CA ALA A 84 10.88 19.57 33.24
C ALA A 84 9.97 20.80 33.22
N ALA A 85 10.17 21.71 32.28
CA ALA A 85 9.30 22.84 32.03
C ALA A 85 7.98 22.45 31.34
N GLU A 86 7.98 21.45 30.46
CA GLU A 86 6.82 20.98 29.72
C GLU A 86 5.83 20.18 30.60
N LYS A 87 6.33 19.33 31.48
CA LYS A 87 5.52 18.36 32.25
C LYS A 87 4.34 18.98 33.02
N PRO A 88 4.49 20.10 33.75
CA PRO A 88 3.36 20.70 34.45
C PRO A 88 2.21 21.13 33.53
N MET A 89 2.52 21.57 32.31
CA MET A 89 1.51 21.94 31.31
C MET A 89 0.78 20.69 30.80
N LEU A 90 1.50 19.61 30.53
CA LEU A 90 0.91 18.34 30.11
C LEU A 90 0.00 17.74 31.20
N ASP A 91 0.41 17.82 32.47
CA ASP A 91 -0.40 17.36 33.60
C ASP A 91 -1.69 18.20 33.74
N GLU A 92 -1.62 19.53 33.52
CA GLU A 92 -2.82 20.40 33.53
C GLU A 92 -3.75 20.08 32.38
N ILE A 93 -3.22 19.84 31.17
CA ILE A 93 -4.01 19.42 29.99
C ILE A 93 -4.75 18.11 30.28
N GLU A 94 -4.08 17.10 30.84
CA GLU A 94 -4.71 15.84 31.23
C GLU A 94 -5.88 16.06 32.20
N ASN A 95 -5.65 16.83 33.28
CA ASN A 95 -6.70 17.15 34.25
C ASN A 95 -7.89 17.88 33.59
N LEU A 96 -7.63 18.83 32.69
CA LEU A 96 -8.68 19.56 31.97
C LEU A 96 -9.51 18.66 31.06
N PHE A 97 -8.89 17.70 30.36
CA PHE A 97 -9.63 16.72 29.56
C PHE A 97 -10.54 15.84 30.42
N GLU A 98 -10.10 15.42 31.60
CA GLU A 98 -10.94 14.64 32.50
C GLU A 98 -12.11 15.45 33.10
N VAL A 99 -11.96 16.76 33.28
CA VAL A 99 -13.07 17.68 33.63
C VAL A 99 -13.99 17.88 32.42
N TYR A 100 -13.42 18.13 31.24
CA TYR A 100 -14.14 18.30 29.98
C TYR A 100 -15.11 17.16 29.69
N ARG A 101 -14.68 15.91 29.86
CA ARG A 101 -15.50 14.70 29.64
C ARG A 101 -16.71 14.61 30.56
N LYS A 102 -16.61 15.13 31.78
CA LYS A 102 -17.67 15.09 32.80
C LYS A 102 -18.60 16.28 32.76
N THR A 103 -18.23 17.33 31.99
CA THR A 103 -19.01 18.56 31.89
C THR A 103 -20.09 18.41 30.81
N ALA A 104 -21.35 18.59 31.16
CA ALA A 104 -22.47 18.51 30.24
C ALA A 104 -22.86 19.86 29.61
N ASP A 105 -22.54 20.98 30.26
CA ASP A 105 -22.82 22.31 29.72
C ASP A 105 -21.89 22.68 28.59
N GLU A 106 -22.46 22.98 27.41
CA GLU A 106 -21.69 23.25 26.19
C GLU A 106 -20.82 24.50 26.29
N ALA A 107 -21.29 25.55 26.98
CA ALA A 107 -20.54 26.78 27.12
C ALA A 107 -19.33 26.60 28.05
N GLU A 108 -19.50 25.83 29.12
CA GLU A 108 -18.44 25.43 30.02
C GLU A 108 -17.43 24.52 29.34
N ARG A 109 -17.89 23.50 28.58
CA ARG A 109 -17.01 22.65 27.74
C ARG A 109 -16.17 23.48 26.77
N ALA A 110 -16.79 24.43 26.08
CA ALA A 110 -16.08 25.32 25.16
C ALA A 110 -15.05 26.20 25.88
N ALA A 111 -15.31 26.62 27.12
CA ALA A 111 -14.38 27.39 27.94
C ALA A 111 -13.17 26.53 28.38
N ILE A 112 -13.42 25.28 28.81
CA ILE A 112 -12.37 24.31 29.16
C ILE A 112 -11.50 24.01 27.93
N TYR A 113 -12.11 23.79 26.77
CA TYR A 113 -11.36 23.51 25.54
C TYR A 113 -10.47 24.67 25.12
N ARG A 114 -10.94 25.92 25.20
CA ARG A 114 -10.08 27.11 24.99
C ARG A 114 -8.91 27.19 25.95
N ARG A 115 -9.10 26.73 27.20
CA ARG A 115 -8.01 26.68 28.16
C ARG A 115 -7.00 25.60 27.77
N ILE A 116 -7.45 24.41 27.34
CA ILE A 116 -6.61 23.34 26.81
C ILE A 116 -5.80 23.83 25.62
N ASP A 117 -6.42 24.47 24.63
CA ASP A 117 -5.77 25.02 23.44
C ASP A 117 -4.68 26.05 23.81
N SER A 118 -5.00 26.96 24.74
CA SER A 118 -4.02 27.96 25.22
C SER A 118 -2.80 27.33 25.87
N ILE A 119 -2.98 26.33 26.76
CA ILE A 119 -1.86 25.66 27.44
C ILE A 119 -1.08 24.81 26.44
N SER A 120 -1.77 24.13 25.51
CA SER A 120 -1.14 23.34 24.47
C SER A 120 -0.27 24.19 23.54
N TYR A 121 -0.71 25.42 23.22
CA TYR A 121 0.09 26.37 22.46
C TYR A 121 1.37 26.78 23.23
N GLU A 122 1.28 27.05 24.54
CA GLU A 122 2.47 27.34 25.35
C GLU A 122 3.41 26.12 25.42
N ALA A 123 2.89 24.91 25.58
CA ALA A 123 3.68 23.67 25.55
C ALA A 123 4.36 23.46 24.20
N SER A 124 3.72 23.81 23.08
CA SER A 124 4.30 23.70 21.74
C SER A 124 5.57 24.53 21.53
N LYS A 125 5.79 25.56 22.31
CA LYS A 125 7.02 26.36 22.25
C LYS A 125 8.25 25.61 22.76
N ILE A 126 8.04 24.58 23.56
CA ILE A 126 9.07 23.72 24.14
C ILE A 126 9.16 22.39 23.39
N ALA A 127 8.04 21.90 22.90
CA ALA A 127 7.95 20.67 22.12
C ALA A 127 8.75 20.75 20.81
N ILE A 128 9.29 19.63 20.37
CA ILE A 128 9.97 19.46 19.08
C ILE A 128 9.15 18.47 18.26
N PRO A 129 8.23 18.95 17.40
CA PRO A 129 7.39 18.09 16.60
C PRO A 129 8.20 17.17 15.67
N ASN A 130 7.72 15.94 15.46
CA ASN A 130 8.28 14.94 14.55
C ASN A 130 9.76 14.60 14.82
N GLU A 131 10.22 14.72 16.07
CA GLU A 131 11.61 14.39 16.39
C GLU A 131 11.87 12.88 16.32
N TYR A 132 10.85 12.04 16.49
CA TYR A 132 10.97 10.61 16.23
C TYR A 132 11.32 10.33 14.76
N ASP A 133 10.65 10.98 13.82
CA ASP A 133 10.97 10.83 12.39
C ASP A 133 12.36 11.40 12.04
N LYS A 134 12.79 12.47 12.74
CA LYS A 134 14.17 12.97 12.62
C LYS A 134 15.19 11.92 13.09
N LEU A 135 14.90 11.21 14.19
CA LEU A 135 15.75 10.11 14.70
C LEU A 135 15.82 8.96 13.70
N MET A 136 14.68 8.54 13.15
CA MET A 136 14.64 7.47 12.14
C MET A 136 15.37 7.88 10.86
N SER A 137 15.16 9.09 10.37
CA SER A 137 15.88 9.63 9.21
C SER A 137 17.38 9.73 9.45
N ALA A 138 17.80 10.15 10.66
CA ALA A 138 19.21 10.26 11.02
C ALA A 138 19.95 8.92 11.02
N ILE A 139 19.25 7.81 11.29
CA ILE A 139 19.81 6.46 11.18
C ILE A 139 19.59 5.84 9.79
N GLY A 140 18.96 6.56 8.85
CA GLY A 140 18.72 6.08 7.49
C GLY A 140 17.59 5.04 7.39
N ALA A 141 16.63 5.07 8.29
CA ALA A 141 15.44 4.23 8.22
C ALA A 141 14.55 4.63 7.04
N ASN A 142 13.91 3.63 6.43
CA ASN A 142 12.88 3.78 5.41
C ASN A 142 11.56 3.19 5.92
N GLY A 143 10.43 3.63 5.35
CA GLY A 143 9.13 3.04 5.62
C GLY A 143 8.68 3.13 7.08
N THR A 144 9.20 4.10 7.84
CA THR A 144 8.77 4.37 9.22
C THR A 144 7.26 4.58 9.26
N ASN A 145 6.56 3.67 9.92
CA ASN A 145 5.10 3.68 9.98
C ASN A 145 4.59 2.85 11.17
N ALA A 146 3.29 2.80 11.33
CA ALA A 146 2.60 1.89 12.23
C ALA A 146 1.21 1.57 11.68
N PHE A 147 0.58 0.54 12.21
CA PHE A 147 -0.81 0.22 11.90
C PHE A 147 -1.49 -0.46 13.09
N THR A 148 -2.77 -0.17 13.23
CA THR A 148 -3.66 -0.75 14.24
C THR A 148 -4.79 -1.52 13.58
N SER A 149 -5.03 -2.74 14.06
CA SER A 149 -6.19 -3.54 13.71
C SER A 149 -7.06 -3.80 14.96
N GLN A 150 -8.02 -4.70 14.85
CA GLN A 150 -8.78 -5.17 16.01
C GLN A 150 -7.91 -5.91 17.05
N ASP A 151 -6.84 -6.59 16.61
CA ASP A 151 -6.07 -7.55 17.42
C ASP A 151 -4.65 -7.09 17.76
N MET A 152 -4.13 -6.11 17.03
CA MET A 152 -2.72 -5.70 17.11
C MET A 152 -2.50 -4.23 16.86
N THR A 153 -1.43 -3.72 17.44
CA THR A 153 -0.78 -2.47 17.07
C THR A 153 0.68 -2.78 16.76
N VAL A 154 1.14 -2.41 15.58
CA VAL A 154 2.46 -2.81 15.06
C VAL A 154 3.21 -1.59 14.54
N TYR A 155 4.48 -1.50 14.90
CA TYR A 155 5.40 -0.43 14.50
C TYR A 155 6.45 -1.01 13.57
N VAL A 156 6.71 -0.35 12.44
CA VAL A 156 7.52 -0.88 11.35
C VAL A 156 8.58 0.11 10.91
N GLU A 157 9.80 -0.39 10.72
CA GLU A 157 10.91 0.32 10.09
C GLU A 157 11.78 -0.66 9.28
N ASP A 158 12.32 -0.17 8.17
CA ASP A 158 13.42 -0.81 7.45
C ASP A 158 14.69 0.02 7.70
N ILE A 159 15.68 -0.58 8.38
CA ILE A 159 16.88 0.11 8.85
C ILE A 159 18.16 -0.41 8.18
N PRO A 160 19.21 0.42 8.03
CA PRO A 160 20.54 -0.07 7.69
C PRO A 160 21.07 -1.08 8.71
N SER A 161 21.75 -2.13 8.24
CA SER A 161 22.25 -3.21 9.09
C SER A 161 23.29 -2.78 10.15
N ASN A 162 23.92 -1.63 9.94
CA ASN A 162 24.87 -1.01 10.89
C ASN A 162 24.21 -0.14 11.97
N GLN A 163 22.87 -0.01 11.98
CA GLN A 163 22.12 0.87 12.89
C GLN A 163 21.33 0.15 13.99
N ILE A 164 21.59 -1.12 14.21
CA ILE A 164 20.85 -1.96 15.16
C ILE A 164 20.87 -1.37 16.58
N ASP A 165 22.03 -0.90 17.06
CA ASP A 165 22.16 -0.35 18.44
C ASP A 165 21.39 0.96 18.58
N ASN A 166 21.50 1.87 17.62
CA ASN A 166 20.74 3.13 17.62
C ASN A 166 19.23 2.88 17.51
N TRP A 167 18.80 2.01 16.61
CA TRP A 167 17.39 1.64 16.47
C TRP A 167 16.84 1.06 17.78
N ALA A 168 17.51 0.08 18.37
CA ALA A 168 17.06 -0.55 19.60
C ALA A 168 17.01 0.43 20.79
N LYS A 169 17.96 1.37 20.87
CA LYS A 169 17.97 2.44 21.88
C LYS A 169 16.77 3.37 21.72
N ILE A 170 16.47 3.81 20.50
CA ILE A 170 15.35 4.72 20.22
C ILE A 170 14.02 4.02 20.50
N GLN A 171 13.85 2.78 20.02
CA GLN A 171 12.61 2.04 20.21
C GLN A 171 12.37 1.72 21.69
N ALA A 172 13.40 1.28 22.40
CA ALA A 172 13.25 0.95 23.81
C ALA A 172 12.82 2.17 24.66
N ASP A 173 13.36 3.36 24.39
CA ASP A 173 12.92 4.57 25.09
C ASP A 173 11.47 4.94 24.73
N ARG A 174 11.12 4.82 23.44
CA ARG A 174 9.77 5.06 22.91
C ARG A 174 8.73 4.15 23.59
N PHE A 175 9.01 2.86 23.71
CA PHE A 175 8.09 1.89 24.31
C PHE A 175 8.04 1.97 25.84
N LYS A 176 9.13 2.35 26.50
CA LYS A 176 9.20 2.48 27.97
C LYS A 176 8.63 3.80 28.50
N ASN A 177 8.89 4.90 27.79
CA ASN A 177 8.72 6.24 28.34
C ASN A 177 7.92 7.18 27.41
N PRO A 178 6.85 6.75 26.75
CA PRO A 178 6.12 7.65 25.88
C PRO A 178 5.52 8.83 26.66
N VAL A 179 5.56 10.01 26.06
CA VAL A 179 4.94 11.21 26.61
C VAL A 179 3.76 11.61 25.74
N ILE A 180 2.60 11.73 26.35
CA ILE A 180 1.37 12.16 25.67
C ILE A 180 1.48 13.65 25.40
N ARG A 181 1.92 14.00 24.19
CA ARG A 181 2.24 15.37 23.74
C ARG A 181 1.41 15.69 22.49
N GLY A 182 0.99 16.94 22.37
CA GLY A 182 0.20 17.37 21.21
C GLY A 182 -1.18 16.67 21.10
N PHE A 183 -1.74 16.24 22.23
CA PHE A 183 -2.95 15.41 22.25
C PHE A 183 -4.11 16.08 21.50
N HIS A 184 -4.43 17.32 21.76
CA HIS A 184 -5.56 18.00 21.11
C HIS A 184 -5.33 18.30 19.61
N THR A 185 -4.07 18.54 19.20
CA THR A 185 -3.73 18.75 17.78
C THR A 185 -3.81 17.44 17.00
N GLU A 186 -3.36 16.34 17.61
CA GLU A 186 -3.46 15.01 17.01
C GLU A 186 -4.92 14.55 16.91
N LEU A 187 -5.74 14.95 17.86
CA LEU A 187 -7.18 14.68 17.81
C LEU A 187 -7.83 15.25 16.53
N GLU A 188 -7.37 16.39 16.05
CA GLU A 188 -7.85 16.94 14.77
C GLU A 188 -7.45 16.05 13.58
N THR A 189 -6.24 15.51 13.59
CA THR A 189 -5.81 14.53 12.59
C THR A 189 -6.71 13.28 12.61
N ILE A 190 -7.01 12.73 13.78
CA ILE A 190 -7.93 11.59 13.93
C ILE A 190 -9.35 11.93 13.45
N TYR A 191 -9.84 13.14 13.68
CA TYR A 191 -11.12 13.58 13.13
C TYR A 191 -11.12 13.59 11.60
N GLU A 192 -10.05 14.07 10.99
CA GLU A 192 -9.93 14.05 9.52
C GLU A 192 -9.88 12.62 8.98
N GLU A 193 -9.15 11.72 9.62
CA GLU A 193 -9.12 10.30 9.25
C GLU A 193 -10.51 9.64 9.38
N LYS A 194 -11.22 9.93 10.48
CA LYS A 194 -12.58 9.43 10.63
C LYS A 194 -13.51 10.00 9.54
N ASN A 195 -13.39 11.29 9.23
CA ASN A 195 -14.17 11.90 8.14
C ASN A 195 -13.84 11.26 6.78
N MET A 196 -12.55 11.00 6.50
CA MET A 196 -12.13 10.27 5.29
C MET A 196 -12.73 8.85 5.26
N SER A 197 -12.70 8.15 6.38
CA SER A 197 -13.25 6.79 6.47
C SER A 197 -14.75 6.72 6.18
N LEU A 198 -15.51 7.76 6.57
CA LEU A 198 -16.93 7.85 6.30
C LEU A 198 -17.24 8.06 4.80
N THR A 199 -16.29 8.54 4.01
CA THR A 199 -16.43 8.67 2.55
C THR A 199 -16.02 7.42 1.77
N GLN A 200 -15.44 6.41 2.44
CA GLN A 200 -15.03 5.15 1.83
C GLN A 200 -16.15 4.11 1.95
N ASP A 201 -16.85 3.85 0.88
CA ASP A 201 -17.97 2.92 0.88
C ASP A 201 -17.57 1.49 1.24
N SER A 202 -16.39 1.03 0.83
CA SER A 202 -15.84 -0.26 1.20
C SER A 202 -15.75 -0.42 2.73
N ARG A 203 -15.30 0.61 3.44
CA ARG A 203 -15.19 0.58 4.90
C ARG A 203 -16.56 0.45 5.58
N LYS A 204 -17.54 1.17 5.08
CA LYS A 204 -18.94 1.05 5.58
C LYS A 204 -19.47 -0.38 5.42
N VAL A 205 -19.17 -1.02 4.28
CA VAL A 205 -19.53 -2.42 4.01
C VAL A 205 -18.87 -3.36 5.01
N TRP A 206 -17.57 -3.18 5.28
CA TRP A 206 -16.85 -3.99 6.26
C TRP A 206 -17.37 -3.81 7.68
N GLU A 207 -17.55 -2.58 8.15
CA GLU A 207 -18.09 -2.30 9.48
C GLU A 207 -19.51 -2.89 9.63
N ALA A 208 -20.33 -2.82 8.57
CA ALA A 208 -21.67 -3.44 8.57
C ALA A 208 -21.63 -4.97 8.59
N MET A 209 -20.65 -5.59 7.89
CA MET A 209 -20.44 -7.02 7.89
C MET A 209 -20.00 -7.52 9.28
N ASP A 210 -19.01 -6.86 9.88
CA ASP A 210 -18.54 -7.19 11.22
C ASP A 210 -19.64 -7.05 12.26
N ALA A 211 -20.42 -5.97 12.21
CA ALA A 211 -21.56 -5.75 13.09
C ALA A 211 -22.68 -6.80 12.90
N ALA A 212 -22.82 -7.38 11.70
CA ALA A 212 -23.79 -8.44 11.42
C ALA A 212 -23.29 -9.82 11.85
N LEU A 213 -22.00 -10.09 11.66
CA LEU A 213 -21.39 -11.37 12.03
C LEU A 213 -21.10 -11.46 13.54
N PHE A 214 -20.69 -10.37 14.18
CA PHE A 214 -20.17 -10.35 15.56
C PHE A 214 -20.93 -9.36 16.48
N PRO A 215 -22.26 -9.48 16.64
CA PRO A 215 -23.04 -8.52 17.40
C PRO A 215 -22.74 -8.47 18.91
N ASN A 216 -22.10 -9.48 19.48
CA ASN A 216 -21.70 -9.54 20.90
C ASN A 216 -20.20 -9.40 21.12
N HIS A 217 -19.39 -9.61 20.08
CA HIS A 217 -17.95 -9.51 20.14
C HIS A 217 -17.46 -8.10 19.78
N PRO A 218 -16.36 -7.61 20.36
CA PRO A 218 -15.77 -6.30 20.00
C PRO A 218 -15.49 -6.12 18.51
N TYR A 219 -15.22 -7.17 17.73
CA TYR A 219 -15.08 -7.07 16.28
C TYR A 219 -16.26 -6.37 15.60
N GLY A 220 -17.48 -6.63 16.06
CA GLY A 220 -18.69 -6.02 15.49
C GLY A 220 -19.25 -4.85 16.30
N THR A 221 -18.84 -4.68 17.56
CA THR A 221 -19.37 -3.61 18.44
C THR A 221 -18.44 -2.41 18.57
N GLN A 222 -17.17 -2.55 18.18
CA GLN A 222 -16.16 -1.49 18.27
C GLN A 222 -15.42 -1.36 16.94
N THR A 223 -15.30 -0.13 16.44
CA THR A 223 -14.47 0.14 15.26
C THR A 223 -13.09 0.63 15.68
N VAL A 224 -12.06 0.29 14.91
CA VAL A 224 -10.66 0.69 15.20
C VAL A 224 -10.50 2.20 15.31
N LEU A 225 -11.22 2.98 14.49
CA LEU A 225 -11.20 4.45 14.55
C LEU A 225 -12.11 5.02 15.63
N GLY A 226 -12.86 4.18 16.34
CA GLY A 226 -13.82 4.62 17.33
C GLY A 226 -15.08 5.28 16.77
N THR A 227 -15.99 5.63 17.67
CA THR A 227 -17.21 6.38 17.33
C THR A 227 -16.97 7.88 17.36
N GLN A 228 -17.81 8.63 16.65
CA GLN A 228 -17.77 10.10 16.67
C GLN A 228 -17.98 10.65 18.09
N GLU A 229 -18.84 10.03 18.88
CA GLU A 229 -19.13 10.44 20.26
C GLU A 229 -17.89 10.25 21.16
N HIS A 230 -17.20 9.11 21.05
CA HIS A 230 -16.02 8.82 21.86
C HIS A 230 -14.86 9.74 21.49
N LEU A 231 -14.67 10.05 20.20
CA LEU A 231 -13.65 11.02 19.76
C LEU A 231 -13.94 12.45 20.26
N LYS A 232 -15.20 12.81 20.52
CA LYS A 232 -15.57 14.09 21.16
C LYS A 232 -15.29 14.12 22.67
N ASN A 233 -15.04 12.96 23.30
CA ASN A 233 -14.81 12.83 24.73
C ASN A 233 -13.53 12.03 25.04
N PRO A 234 -12.37 12.42 24.51
CA PRO A 234 -11.13 11.66 24.67
C PRO A 234 -10.62 11.70 26.12
N SER A 235 -9.83 10.68 26.52
CA SER A 235 -9.26 10.56 27.85
C SER A 235 -7.76 10.28 27.78
N ILE A 236 -6.94 11.21 28.25
CA ILE A 236 -5.48 11.01 28.38
C ILE A 236 -5.20 9.94 29.46
N THR A 237 -5.98 9.91 30.52
CA THR A 237 -5.84 8.93 31.59
C THR A 237 -6.09 7.50 31.07
N ASN A 238 -7.10 7.29 30.22
CA ASN A 238 -7.32 5.99 29.58
C ASN A 238 -6.15 5.60 28.67
N VAL A 239 -5.60 6.54 27.90
CA VAL A 239 -4.42 6.32 27.06
C VAL A 239 -3.22 5.85 27.90
N ARG A 240 -2.92 6.51 29.01
CA ARG A 240 -1.84 6.12 29.93
C ARG A 240 -2.07 4.73 30.54
N ASN A 241 -3.31 4.43 30.94
CA ASN A 241 -3.67 3.13 31.49
C ASN A 241 -3.51 2.03 30.43
N TYR A 242 -3.90 2.31 29.17
CA TYR A 242 -3.78 1.40 28.04
C TYR A 242 -2.30 1.03 27.79
N HIS A 243 -1.42 2.02 27.69
CA HIS A 243 0.02 1.80 27.59
C HIS A 243 0.54 0.91 28.75
N LYS A 244 0.24 1.30 29.99
CA LYS A 244 0.71 0.61 31.19
C LYS A 244 0.25 -0.86 31.27
N THR A 245 -0.92 -1.16 30.72
CA THR A 245 -1.52 -2.49 30.75
C THR A 245 -0.97 -3.39 29.66
N TYR A 246 -0.85 -2.90 28.43
CA TYR A 246 -0.64 -3.73 27.25
C TYR A 246 0.73 -3.60 26.59
N TYR A 247 1.43 -2.46 26.74
CA TYR A 247 2.77 -2.23 26.16
C TYR A 247 3.86 -2.75 27.09
N VAL A 248 3.81 -4.03 27.36
CA VAL A 248 4.65 -4.77 28.31
C VAL A 248 5.32 -5.94 27.61
N PRO A 249 6.55 -6.33 27.99
CA PRO A 249 7.35 -7.27 27.21
C PRO A 249 6.68 -8.64 27.01
N ASN A 250 5.93 -9.14 27.99
CA ASN A 250 5.20 -10.41 27.85
C ASN A 250 3.92 -10.31 26.98
N ASN A 251 3.65 -9.16 26.37
CA ASN A 251 2.58 -8.91 25.39
C ASN A 251 3.13 -8.35 24.08
N MET A 252 4.46 -8.42 23.90
CA MET A 252 5.15 -7.83 22.74
C MET A 252 6.07 -8.85 22.06
N ALA A 253 6.30 -8.62 20.77
CA ALA A 253 7.32 -9.33 20.02
C ALA A 253 8.12 -8.37 19.14
N VAL A 254 9.42 -8.64 19.00
CA VAL A 254 10.30 -8.04 18.00
C VAL A 254 10.51 -9.05 16.88
N CYS A 255 10.10 -8.70 15.65
CA CYS A 255 10.17 -9.57 14.48
C CYS A 255 11.10 -8.92 13.46
N VAL A 256 12.21 -9.61 13.10
CA VAL A 256 13.23 -9.03 12.22
C VAL A 256 13.67 -9.99 11.13
N SER A 257 13.88 -9.43 9.93
CA SER A 257 14.47 -10.15 8.81
C SER A 257 15.46 -9.25 8.08
N GLY A 258 16.65 -9.77 7.75
CA GLY A 258 17.66 -9.01 7.02
C GLY A 258 19.09 -9.38 7.33
N ASP A 259 20.00 -8.43 7.12
CA ASP A 259 21.44 -8.62 7.28
C ASP A 259 21.91 -8.30 8.69
N PHE A 260 21.99 -9.32 9.53
CA PHE A 260 22.49 -9.22 10.91
C PHE A 260 23.08 -10.54 11.39
N GLU A 261 23.85 -10.47 12.49
CA GLU A 261 24.29 -11.64 13.25
C GLU A 261 23.32 -11.87 14.43
N PRO A 262 22.62 -13.02 14.51
CA PRO A 262 21.54 -13.25 15.47
C PRO A 262 21.93 -13.07 16.93
N ASP A 263 23.12 -13.51 17.33
CA ASP A 263 23.58 -13.41 18.72
C ASP A 263 23.90 -11.95 19.12
N GLU A 264 24.32 -11.12 18.18
CA GLU A 264 24.51 -9.67 18.37
C GLU A 264 23.16 -8.94 18.42
N MET A 265 22.24 -9.31 17.54
CA MET A 265 20.89 -8.74 17.50
C MET A 265 20.16 -8.99 18.82
N VAL A 266 20.10 -10.24 19.29
CA VAL A 266 19.39 -10.56 20.55
C VAL A 266 20.07 -9.90 21.74
N ALA A 267 21.41 -9.82 21.79
CA ALA A 267 22.15 -9.14 22.85
C ALA A 267 21.81 -7.64 22.90
N THR A 268 21.67 -7.02 21.73
CA THR A 268 21.30 -5.60 21.62
C THR A 268 19.84 -5.38 22.08
N ILE A 269 18.92 -6.25 21.67
CA ILE A 269 17.53 -6.19 22.13
C ILE A 269 17.46 -6.38 23.65
N GLU A 270 18.16 -7.37 24.21
CA GLU A 270 18.21 -7.58 25.66
C GLU A 270 18.79 -6.36 26.40
N LYS A 271 19.87 -5.75 25.88
CA LYS A 271 20.49 -4.56 26.46
C LYS A 271 19.50 -3.42 26.66
N TYR A 272 18.61 -3.19 25.70
CA TYR A 272 17.71 -2.05 25.73
C TYR A 272 16.29 -2.35 26.22
N PHE A 273 15.79 -3.57 25.98
CA PHE A 273 14.42 -3.97 26.35
C PHE A 273 14.36 -4.87 27.58
N GLY A 274 15.49 -5.44 28.00
CA GLY A 274 15.53 -6.45 29.05
C GLY A 274 15.10 -5.98 30.44
N ASP A 275 15.16 -4.68 30.71
CA ASP A 275 14.71 -4.07 31.98
C ASP A 275 13.21 -3.74 32.03
N MET A 276 12.49 -3.87 30.89
CA MET A 276 11.04 -3.68 30.86
C MET A 276 10.35 -4.69 31.79
N GLN A 277 9.37 -4.21 32.55
CA GLN A 277 8.66 -5.05 33.52
C GLN A 277 7.45 -5.72 32.86
N PRO A 278 7.30 -7.05 32.97
CA PRO A 278 6.12 -7.74 32.49
C PRO A 278 4.88 -7.43 33.31
N ASN A 279 3.70 -7.53 32.71
CA ASN A 279 2.43 -7.48 33.43
C ASN A 279 1.90 -8.92 33.64
N PRO A 280 1.99 -9.48 34.84
CA PRO A 280 1.47 -10.82 35.11
C PRO A 280 -0.06 -10.91 35.11
N ASN A 281 -0.74 -9.76 35.07
CA ASN A 281 -2.20 -9.66 35.11
C ASN A 281 -2.74 -9.01 33.84
N LEU A 282 -2.26 -9.47 32.67
CA LEU A 282 -2.84 -9.04 31.40
C LEU A 282 -4.34 -9.37 31.38
N PRO A 283 -5.20 -8.39 31.07
CA PRO A 283 -6.63 -8.66 30.99
C PRO A 283 -6.94 -9.64 29.88
N GLU A 284 -7.72 -10.66 30.18
CA GLU A 284 -8.35 -11.49 29.15
C GLU A 284 -9.63 -10.82 28.67
N LEU A 285 -9.80 -10.75 27.36
CA LEU A 285 -11.01 -10.22 26.77
C LEU A 285 -12.20 -11.11 27.15
N GLN A 286 -13.22 -10.50 27.72
CA GLN A 286 -14.46 -11.18 28.11
C GLN A 286 -15.58 -10.75 27.16
N PHE A 287 -16.22 -11.72 26.51
CA PHE A 287 -17.37 -11.50 25.65
C PHE A 287 -18.34 -12.68 25.73
N GLU A 288 -19.61 -12.43 25.45
CA GLU A 288 -20.56 -13.52 25.28
C GLU A 288 -20.33 -14.21 23.93
N PRO A 289 -20.27 -15.56 23.88
CA PRO A 289 -20.12 -16.29 22.63
C PRO A 289 -21.23 -15.91 21.65
N GLU A 290 -20.85 -15.80 20.39
CA GLU A 290 -21.79 -15.50 19.33
C GLU A 290 -22.81 -16.63 19.12
N LYS A 291 -24.09 -16.27 19.06
CA LYS A 291 -25.15 -17.25 18.77
C LYS A 291 -25.12 -17.65 17.29
N PRO A 292 -25.44 -18.91 16.95
CA PRO A 292 -25.55 -19.33 15.55
C PRO A 292 -26.52 -18.44 14.76
N ILE A 293 -26.11 -18.05 13.56
CA ILE A 293 -27.01 -17.39 12.60
C ILE A 293 -27.87 -18.50 11.97
N THR A 294 -29.18 -18.41 12.11
CA THR A 294 -30.15 -19.41 11.61
C THR A 294 -31.04 -18.88 10.49
N THR A 295 -30.97 -17.59 10.23
CA THR A 295 -31.59 -16.89 9.10
C THR A 295 -30.69 -15.77 8.65
N PRO A 296 -30.60 -15.47 7.35
CA PRO A 296 -29.70 -14.43 6.85
C PRO A 296 -29.90 -13.08 7.54
N VAL A 297 -28.80 -12.48 8.01
CA VAL A 297 -28.79 -11.13 8.57
C VAL A 297 -28.58 -10.14 7.46
N VAL A 298 -29.61 -9.36 7.12
CA VAL A 298 -29.57 -8.41 6.00
C VAL A 298 -29.28 -7.00 6.49
N LYS A 299 -28.31 -6.31 5.86
CA LYS A 299 -28.00 -4.89 6.07
C LYS A 299 -27.90 -4.16 4.74
N GLU A 300 -28.27 -2.90 4.75
CA GLU A 300 -28.09 -1.99 3.61
C GLU A 300 -27.11 -0.86 3.99
N VAL A 301 -26.19 -0.57 3.06
CA VAL A 301 -25.18 0.49 3.16
C VAL A 301 -25.34 1.40 1.96
N TYR A 302 -25.31 2.72 2.19
CA TYR A 302 -25.39 3.71 1.12
C TYR A 302 -24.08 4.49 0.99
N GLY A 303 -23.71 4.79 -0.25
CA GLY A 303 -22.59 5.61 -0.57
C GLY A 303 -22.50 5.94 -2.06
N LEU A 304 -21.60 6.86 -2.42
CA LEU A 304 -21.54 7.43 -3.77
C LEU A 304 -20.98 6.47 -4.82
N GLU A 305 -20.16 5.50 -4.41
CA GLU A 305 -19.55 4.54 -5.32
C GLU A 305 -20.56 3.51 -5.85
N ALA A 306 -20.12 2.73 -6.85
CA ALA A 306 -20.94 1.72 -7.51
C ALA A 306 -21.48 0.66 -6.54
N ALA A 307 -22.65 0.15 -6.83
CA ALA A 307 -23.34 -0.87 -6.03
C ALA A 307 -22.58 -2.20 -6.03
N ASN A 308 -22.63 -2.94 -4.91
CA ASN A 308 -22.13 -4.30 -4.78
C ASN A 308 -22.89 -5.06 -3.70
N VAL A 309 -22.70 -6.38 -3.64
CA VAL A 309 -23.22 -7.22 -2.58
C VAL A 309 -22.11 -8.08 -1.99
N MET A 310 -22.11 -8.24 -0.66
CA MET A 310 -21.18 -9.07 0.08
C MET A 310 -21.93 -10.00 1.02
N LEU A 311 -21.55 -11.29 0.98
CA LEU A 311 -22.04 -12.32 1.90
C LEU A 311 -20.91 -12.75 2.82
N GLY A 312 -21.20 -13.04 4.08
CA GLY A 312 -20.21 -13.47 5.06
C GLY A 312 -20.72 -14.55 6.00
N TRP A 313 -19.91 -15.58 6.22
CA TRP A 313 -20.12 -16.64 7.20
C TRP A 313 -19.12 -16.50 8.33
N ARG A 314 -19.56 -16.75 9.55
CA ARG A 314 -18.66 -16.77 10.71
C ARG A 314 -17.92 -18.08 10.78
N LEU A 315 -16.60 -17.99 11.03
CA LEU A 315 -15.69 -19.09 11.23
C LEU A 315 -15.09 -19.04 12.65
N PRO A 316 -14.51 -20.18 13.13
CA PRO A 316 -13.69 -20.16 14.35
C PRO A 316 -12.45 -19.28 14.16
N GLY A 317 -11.79 -18.94 15.28
CA GLY A 317 -10.56 -18.16 15.27
C GLY A 317 -9.36 -18.87 14.66
N ALA A 318 -8.29 -18.11 14.42
CA ALA A 318 -7.09 -18.50 13.69
C ALA A 318 -6.43 -19.80 14.17
N ASN A 319 -6.52 -20.11 15.45
CA ASN A 319 -5.88 -21.31 16.04
C ASN A 319 -6.72 -22.58 15.90
N ASP A 320 -7.91 -22.52 15.28
CA ASP A 320 -8.66 -23.73 14.97
C ASP A 320 -8.03 -24.45 13.78
N LYS A 321 -7.83 -25.77 13.91
CA LYS A 321 -7.20 -26.58 12.84
C LYS A 321 -7.99 -26.61 11.53
N SER A 322 -9.24 -26.17 11.55
CA SER A 322 -10.04 -26.04 10.33
C SER A 322 -9.64 -24.84 9.46
N THR A 323 -8.76 -23.95 9.92
CA THR A 323 -8.26 -22.82 9.10
C THR A 323 -7.43 -23.27 7.90
N ASP A 324 -6.68 -24.38 8.01
CA ASP A 324 -5.97 -24.93 6.85
C ASP A 324 -6.94 -25.32 5.70
N ILE A 325 -8.13 -25.83 6.07
CA ILE A 325 -9.18 -26.17 5.08
C ILE A 325 -9.83 -24.88 4.53
N SER A 326 -10.00 -23.84 5.35
CA SER A 326 -10.62 -22.59 4.90
C SER A 326 -9.86 -21.91 3.77
N ASP A 327 -8.53 -22.00 3.75
CA ASP A 327 -7.72 -21.45 2.66
C ASP A 327 -7.86 -22.26 1.36
N ILE A 328 -7.90 -23.58 1.48
CA ILE A 328 -8.17 -24.44 0.31
C ILE A 328 -9.58 -24.17 -0.23
N VAL A 329 -10.58 -24.06 0.63
CA VAL A 329 -11.95 -23.68 0.27
C VAL A 329 -11.99 -22.32 -0.42
N GLY A 330 -11.26 -21.34 0.13
CA GLY A 330 -11.12 -20.02 -0.47
C GLY A 330 -10.59 -20.10 -1.91
N SER A 331 -9.52 -20.87 -2.12
CA SER A 331 -8.91 -21.04 -3.44
C SER A 331 -9.77 -21.87 -4.41
N ILE A 332 -10.52 -22.87 -3.93
CA ILE A 332 -11.46 -23.62 -4.78
C ILE A 332 -12.59 -22.72 -5.26
N LEU A 333 -13.08 -21.81 -4.41
CA LEU A 333 -14.09 -20.84 -4.83
C LEU A 333 -13.51 -19.73 -5.72
N TYR A 334 -12.37 -19.15 -5.32
CA TYR A 334 -11.76 -18.05 -6.02
C TYR A 334 -10.25 -18.04 -5.79
N ASN A 335 -9.48 -18.10 -6.86
CA ASN A 335 -8.02 -18.00 -6.84
C ASN A 335 -7.47 -17.02 -7.88
N GLY A 336 -8.36 -16.32 -8.58
CA GLY A 336 -8.04 -15.35 -9.63
C GLY A 336 -7.76 -15.99 -11.00
N GLN A 337 -7.93 -17.32 -11.13
CA GLN A 337 -7.62 -18.05 -12.37
C GLN A 337 -8.58 -19.20 -12.66
N ALA A 338 -8.73 -20.15 -11.73
CA ALA A 338 -9.41 -21.43 -11.99
C ALA A 338 -10.38 -21.87 -10.85
N GLY A 339 -10.75 -20.99 -9.94
CA GLY A 339 -11.78 -21.24 -8.94
C GLY A 339 -13.18 -21.27 -9.54
N LEU A 340 -14.16 -21.80 -8.81
CA LEU A 340 -15.56 -21.86 -9.27
C LEU A 340 -16.09 -20.47 -9.67
N ILE A 341 -15.87 -19.46 -8.83
CA ILE A 341 -16.24 -18.07 -9.14
C ILE A 341 -15.47 -17.54 -10.35
N ASP A 342 -14.20 -17.92 -10.48
CA ASP A 342 -13.37 -17.50 -11.62
C ASP A 342 -13.94 -18.02 -12.93
N LEU A 343 -14.18 -19.34 -13.00
CA LEU A 343 -14.64 -19.98 -14.24
C LEU A 343 -16.11 -19.70 -14.50
N ASP A 344 -16.98 -19.90 -13.51
CA ASP A 344 -18.42 -19.91 -13.73
C ASP A 344 -19.07 -18.52 -13.73
N LEU A 345 -18.47 -17.53 -13.05
CA LEU A 345 -19.02 -16.18 -12.97
C LEU A 345 -18.19 -15.14 -13.72
N ASN A 346 -16.87 -15.09 -13.47
CA ASN A 346 -16.00 -14.08 -14.07
C ASN A 346 -15.68 -14.42 -15.53
N GLN A 347 -15.20 -15.63 -15.82
CA GLN A 347 -14.83 -16.07 -17.17
C GLN A 347 -16.06 -16.16 -18.07
N GLN A 348 -17.19 -16.64 -17.55
CA GLN A 348 -18.48 -16.67 -18.23
C GLN A 348 -19.16 -15.29 -18.32
N GLN A 349 -18.52 -14.25 -17.79
CA GLN A 349 -19.00 -12.86 -17.79
C GLN A 349 -20.46 -12.73 -17.27
N LYS A 350 -20.83 -13.53 -16.24
CA LYS A 350 -22.18 -13.48 -15.64
C LYS A 350 -22.37 -12.32 -14.67
N VAL A 351 -21.28 -11.79 -14.16
CA VAL A 351 -21.20 -10.61 -13.29
C VAL A 351 -20.12 -9.66 -13.79
N LEU A 352 -20.09 -8.42 -13.30
CA LEU A 352 -18.99 -7.51 -13.64
C LEU A 352 -17.66 -7.96 -12.99
N SER A 353 -17.73 -8.45 -11.76
CA SER A 353 -16.66 -9.13 -11.04
C SER A 353 -17.20 -9.81 -9.79
N ALA A 354 -16.61 -10.94 -9.42
CA ALA A 354 -16.90 -11.62 -8.15
C ALA A 354 -15.61 -12.21 -7.58
N TYR A 355 -15.56 -12.36 -6.26
CA TYR A 355 -14.42 -12.94 -5.54
C TYR A 355 -14.87 -13.53 -4.20
N GLY A 356 -14.01 -14.37 -3.60
CA GLY A 356 -14.25 -14.92 -2.28
C GLY A 356 -12.94 -15.29 -1.57
N TYR A 357 -12.93 -15.23 -0.24
CA TYR A 357 -11.76 -15.58 0.57
C TYR A 357 -12.12 -15.75 2.04
N ALA A 358 -11.22 -16.40 2.79
CA ALA A 358 -11.26 -16.45 4.25
C ALA A 358 -10.50 -15.26 4.85
N SER A 359 -11.10 -14.55 5.80
CA SER A 359 -10.46 -13.51 6.61
C SER A 359 -10.22 -14.04 8.01
N THR A 360 -8.97 -14.37 8.31
CA THR A 360 -8.56 -15.03 9.53
C THR A 360 -8.18 -14.03 10.61
N GLN A 361 -8.79 -14.16 11.80
CA GLN A 361 -8.52 -13.32 12.98
C GLN A 361 -8.44 -14.21 14.24
N PRO A 362 -7.77 -13.77 15.33
CA PRO A 362 -7.55 -14.59 16.51
C PRO A 362 -8.78 -15.21 17.17
N ASP A 363 -9.84 -14.43 17.42
CA ASP A 363 -11.00 -14.88 18.19
C ASP A 363 -12.09 -15.52 17.32
N TYR A 364 -12.43 -14.89 16.25
CA TYR A 364 -13.33 -15.34 15.20
C TYR A 364 -12.77 -14.97 13.83
N SER A 365 -13.04 -15.79 12.83
CA SER A 365 -12.74 -15.52 11.42
C SER A 365 -14.03 -15.40 10.62
N SER A 366 -13.92 -14.98 9.38
CA SER A 366 -15.06 -14.95 8.45
C SER A 366 -14.68 -15.54 7.09
N PHE A 367 -15.65 -16.12 6.41
CA PHE A 367 -15.57 -16.47 5.00
C PHE A 367 -16.45 -15.52 4.21
N LEU A 368 -15.90 -14.88 3.20
CA LEU A 368 -16.56 -13.80 2.47
C LEU A 368 -16.64 -14.12 0.99
N VAL A 369 -17.77 -13.79 0.36
CA VAL A 369 -17.90 -13.74 -1.09
C VAL A 369 -18.60 -12.44 -1.47
N ALA A 370 -18.16 -11.82 -2.55
CA ALA A 370 -18.69 -10.53 -2.97
C ALA A 370 -18.78 -10.45 -4.50
N GLY A 371 -19.72 -9.63 -4.99
CA GLY A 371 -19.89 -9.43 -6.41
C GLY A 371 -20.43 -8.06 -6.78
N ARG A 372 -20.09 -7.64 -7.99
CA ARG A 372 -20.54 -6.39 -8.61
C ARG A 372 -21.43 -6.68 -9.78
N PRO A 373 -22.59 -6.00 -9.89
CA PRO A 373 -23.56 -6.24 -10.95
C PRO A 373 -23.10 -5.65 -12.28
N LYS A 374 -23.51 -6.32 -13.36
CA LYS A 374 -23.50 -5.77 -14.72
C LYS A 374 -24.58 -4.71 -14.87
N THR A 375 -24.59 -4.00 -15.99
CA THR A 375 -25.63 -3.04 -16.31
C THR A 375 -27.01 -3.69 -16.32
N GLY A 376 -27.93 -3.20 -15.51
CA GLY A 376 -29.30 -3.72 -15.41
C GLY A 376 -29.47 -4.98 -14.57
N GLN A 377 -28.38 -5.55 -14.04
CA GLN A 377 -28.41 -6.70 -13.13
C GLN A 377 -28.68 -6.20 -11.69
N SER A 378 -29.58 -6.89 -10.99
CA SER A 378 -29.89 -6.59 -9.59
C SER A 378 -28.83 -7.19 -8.65
N LEU A 379 -28.70 -6.62 -7.45
CA LEU A 379 -27.86 -7.18 -6.40
C LEU A 379 -28.35 -8.55 -5.92
N ASP A 380 -29.68 -8.80 -6.00
CA ASP A 380 -30.25 -10.10 -5.67
C ASP A 380 -29.83 -11.20 -6.68
N GLU A 381 -29.78 -10.87 -7.97
CA GLU A 381 -29.28 -11.79 -8.98
C GLU A 381 -27.80 -12.13 -8.77
N VAL A 382 -26.98 -11.13 -8.40
CA VAL A 382 -25.57 -11.38 -8.07
C VAL A 382 -25.44 -12.25 -6.81
N ARG A 383 -26.21 -11.96 -5.76
CA ARG A 383 -26.28 -12.78 -4.54
C ARG A 383 -26.60 -14.23 -4.88
N ASP A 384 -27.64 -14.46 -5.70
CA ASP A 384 -28.09 -15.81 -6.03
C ASP A 384 -27.01 -16.59 -6.80
N LEU A 385 -26.31 -15.95 -7.74
CA LEU A 385 -25.16 -16.53 -8.44
C LEU A 385 -24.03 -16.90 -7.45
N LEU A 386 -23.67 -16.02 -6.52
CA LEU A 386 -22.65 -16.33 -5.50
C LEU A 386 -23.04 -17.49 -4.59
N LEU A 387 -24.31 -17.57 -4.19
CA LEU A 387 -24.82 -18.67 -3.39
C LEU A 387 -24.87 -20.00 -4.17
N GLU A 388 -25.06 -19.97 -5.49
CA GLU A 388 -24.97 -21.14 -6.36
C GLU A 388 -23.55 -21.73 -6.34
N GLU A 389 -22.51 -20.89 -6.43
CA GLU A 389 -21.13 -21.37 -6.37
C GLU A 389 -20.77 -21.96 -4.99
N VAL A 390 -21.24 -21.33 -3.91
CA VAL A 390 -21.12 -21.92 -2.56
C VAL A 390 -21.88 -23.24 -2.45
N ALA A 391 -23.03 -23.38 -3.10
CA ALA A 391 -23.79 -24.66 -3.12
C ALA A 391 -23.05 -25.74 -3.91
N LYS A 392 -22.41 -25.42 -5.04
CA LYS A 392 -21.55 -26.37 -5.81
C LYS A 392 -20.41 -26.86 -4.91
N LEU A 393 -19.70 -25.97 -4.24
CA LEU A 393 -18.65 -26.34 -3.29
C LEU A 393 -19.15 -27.29 -2.22
N ARG A 394 -20.29 -26.98 -1.58
CA ARG A 394 -20.93 -27.85 -0.56
C ARG A 394 -21.38 -29.20 -1.10
N GLY A 395 -21.76 -29.25 -2.37
CA GLY A 395 -22.13 -30.48 -3.10
C GLY A 395 -20.93 -31.31 -3.56
N GLY A 396 -19.72 -30.74 -3.51
CA GLY A 396 -18.51 -31.37 -4.05
C GLY A 396 -18.44 -31.31 -5.58
N ASP A 397 -19.15 -30.37 -6.19
CA ASP A 397 -19.15 -30.16 -7.64
C ASP A 397 -17.97 -29.29 -8.06
N PHE A 398 -16.76 -29.82 -7.93
CA PHE A 398 -15.49 -29.20 -8.35
C PHE A 398 -14.47 -30.32 -8.66
N ASP A 399 -13.48 -30.02 -9.50
CA ASP A 399 -12.40 -30.97 -9.81
C ASP A 399 -11.51 -31.22 -8.59
N GLU A 400 -11.29 -32.46 -8.21
CA GLU A 400 -10.43 -32.87 -7.10
C GLU A 400 -8.96 -32.44 -7.30
N LYS A 401 -8.50 -32.34 -8.56
CA LYS A 401 -7.16 -31.85 -8.89
C LYS A 401 -6.91 -30.43 -8.41
N LEU A 402 -7.97 -29.64 -8.28
CA LEU A 402 -7.87 -28.26 -7.83
C LEU A 402 -7.29 -28.14 -6.41
N ILE A 403 -7.42 -29.19 -5.58
CA ILE A 403 -6.81 -29.23 -4.23
C ILE A 403 -5.28 -29.29 -4.35
N GLU A 404 -4.75 -30.21 -5.17
CA GLU A 404 -3.31 -30.34 -5.39
C GLU A 404 -2.74 -29.08 -6.06
N ALA A 405 -3.40 -28.56 -7.08
CA ALA A 405 -3.04 -27.31 -7.75
C ALA A 405 -2.99 -26.12 -6.77
N THR A 406 -4.00 -26.00 -5.91
CA THR A 406 -4.02 -24.97 -4.84
C THR A 406 -2.80 -25.06 -3.93
N ILE A 407 -2.44 -26.24 -3.48
CA ILE A 407 -1.29 -26.46 -2.60
C ILE A 407 0.02 -26.09 -3.32
N ASN A 408 0.17 -26.44 -4.60
CA ASN A 408 1.35 -26.10 -5.38
C ASN A 408 1.47 -24.59 -5.62
N ASN A 409 0.36 -23.92 -5.93
CA ASN A 409 0.33 -22.47 -6.05
C ASN A 409 0.62 -21.78 -4.70
N TYR A 410 0.11 -22.30 -3.58
CA TYR A 410 0.42 -21.80 -2.26
C TYR A 410 1.92 -21.94 -1.92
N LYS A 411 2.54 -23.09 -2.23
CA LYS A 411 3.99 -23.27 -2.10
C LYS A 411 4.78 -22.22 -2.91
N MET A 412 4.40 -22.01 -4.16
CA MET A 412 5.04 -21.04 -5.04
C MET A 412 4.90 -19.60 -4.46
N GLN A 413 3.71 -19.24 -3.97
CA GLN A 413 3.48 -17.94 -3.32
C GLN A 413 4.35 -17.76 -2.08
N LEU A 414 4.49 -18.79 -1.23
CA LEU A 414 5.40 -18.73 -0.08
C LEU A 414 6.86 -18.58 -0.51
N MET A 415 7.32 -19.33 -1.52
CA MET A 415 8.68 -19.18 -2.05
C MET A 415 8.93 -17.73 -2.50
N ARG A 416 7.95 -17.11 -3.15
CA ARG A 416 8.02 -15.72 -3.59
C ARG A 416 8.01 -14.73 -2.41
N SER A 417 7.15 -14.94 -1.42
CA SER A 417 7.10 -14.10 -0.22
C SER A 417 8.39 -14.16 0.60
N PHE A 418 9.08 -15.31 0.59
CA PHE A 418 10.37 -15.46 1.28
C PHE A 418 11.53 -14.73 0.61
N GLU A 419 11.34 -14.16 -0.56
CA GLU A 419 12.34 -13.30 -1.20
C GLU A 419 12.47 -11.93 -0.53
N GLU A 420 11.42 -11.44 0.17
CA GLU A 420 11.36 -10.11 0.73
C GLU A 420 11.43 -10.11 2.26
N ASN A 421 12.28 -9.24 2.83
CA ASN A 421 12.44 -9.14 4.29
C ASN A 421 11.14 -8.75 4.99
N ASP A 422 10.35 -7.86 4.38
CA ASP A 422 9.05 -7.44 4.87
C ASP A 422 8.11 -8.64 5.02
N SER A 423 7.97 -9.44 3.97
CA SER A 423 7.11 -10.62 3.94
C SER A 423 7.54 -11.69 4.95
N ARG A 424 8.85 -11.87 5.16
CA ARG A 424 9.36 -12.79 6.19
C ARG A 424 9.01 -12.32 7.59
N ALA A 425 9.25 -11.05 7.88
CA ALA A 425 9.08 -10.49 9.22
C ALA A 425 7.59 -10.36 9.62
N ILE A 426 6.70 -10.03 8.69
CA ILE A 426 5.26 -9.93 8.96
C ILE A 426 4.62 -11.28 9.28
N LEU A 427 5.12 -12.40 8.74
CA LEU A 427 4.65 -13.73 9.10
C LEU A 427 4.85 -14.02 10.59
N TYR A 428 5.96 -13.58 11.16
CA TYR A 428 6.20 -13.70 12.61
C TYR A 428 5.23 -12.86 13.43
N VAL A 429 4.88 -11.67 12.94
CA VAL A 429 3.86 -10.83 13.58
C VAL A 429 2.53 -11.57 13.65
N TYR A 430 2.06 -12.13 12.53
CA TYR A 430 0.79 -12.88 12.51
C TYR A 430 0.82 -14.14 13.39
N SER A 431 1.92 -14.90 13.39
CA SER A 431 2.11 -16.05 14.27
C SER A 431 2.04 -15.63 15.75
N PHE A 432 2.73 -14.56 16.13
CA PHE A 432 2.71 -14.03 17.49
C PHE A 432 1.31 -13.54 17.91
N ILE A 433 0.64 -12.78 17.07
CA ILE A 433 -0.68 -12.19 17.36
C ILE A 433 -1.76 -13.27 17.46
N SER A 434 -1.78 -14.22 16.54
CA SER A 434 -2.70 -15.36 16.64
C SER A 434 -2.40 -16.28 17.84
N GLY A 435 -1.14 -16.28 18.31
CA GLY A 435 -0.64 -17.21 19.31
C GLY A 435 -0.38 -18.60 18.74
N ALA A 436 -0.23 -18.73 17.41
CA ALA A 436 0.16 -19.97 16.74
C ALA A 436 1.62 -20.33 17.08
N ASP A 437 1.90 -21.62 17.22
CA ASP A 437 3.27 -22.10 17.31
C ASP A 437 3.92 -22.00 15.91
N TRP A 438 5.14 -21.48 15.81
CA TRP A 438 5.87 -21.41 14.54
C TRP A 438 6.06 -22.80 13.90
N ALA A 439 6.15 -23.84 14.71
CA ALA A 439 6.20 -25.22 14.22
C ALA A 439 4.90 -25.62 13.47
N ASP A 440 3.76 -25.11 13.88
CA ASP A 440 2.49 -25.34 13.19
C ASP A 440 2.46 -24.59 11.84
N GLU A 441 3.01 -23.37 11.78
CA GLU A 441 3.12 -22.63 10.51
C GLU A 441 4.05 -23.34 9.52
N VAL A 442 5.22 -23.81 9.96
CA VAL A 442 6.17 -24.58 9.11
C VAL A 442 5.54 -25.88 8.61
N ALA A 443 4.76 -26.56 9.44
CA ALA A 443 4.09 -27.81 9.08
C ALA A 443 2.78 -27.62 8.28
N ARG A 444 2.37 -26.39 7.99
CA ARG A 444 1.07 -26.08 7.38
C ARG A 444 0.87 -26.73 6.03
N ILE A 445 1.84 -26.63 5.14
CA ILE A 445 1.77 -27.26 3.81
C ILE A 445 1.64 -28.79 3.92
N ASP A 446 2.38 -29.40 4.85
CA ASP A 446 2.29 -30.85 5.08
C ASP A 446 0.91 -31.28 5.63
N ARG A 447 0.23 -30.40 6.39
CA ARG A 447 -1.14 -30.64 6.81
C ARG A 447 -2.12 -30.46 5.64
N MET A 448 -1.99 -29.37 4.88
CA MET A 448 -2.82 -29.08 3.73
C MET A 448 -2.76 -30.21 2.68
N SER A 449 -1.58 -30.81 2.46
CA SER A 449 -1.38 -31.89 1.50
C SER A 449 -2.13 -33.19 1.84
N LYS A 450 -2.69 -33.31 3.03
CA LYS A 450 -3.48 -34.46 3.49
C LYS A 450 -4.99 -34.21 3.40
N ILE A 451 -5.40 -32.98 3.08
CA ILE A 451 -6.81 -32.63 2.97
C ILE A 451 -7.40 -33.26 1.72
N THR A 452 -8.51 -33.94 1.90
CA THR A 452 -9.24 -34.63 0.84
C THR A 452 -10.43 -33.79 0.36
N LYS A 453 -10.96 -34.13 -0.80
CA LYS A 453 -12.23 -33.56 -1.29
C LYS A 453 -13.37 -33.68 -0.28
N GLN A 454 -13.46 -34.81 0.43
CA GLN A 454 -14.49 -35.04 1.44
C GLN A 454 -14.31 -34.09 2.62
N ASP A 455 -13.07 -33.83 3.07
CA ASP A 455 -12.80 -32.86 4.16
C ASP A 455 -13.25 -31.44 3.78
N VAL A 456 -13.02 -31.03 2.52
CA VAL A 456 -13.49 -29.73 1.98
C VAL A 456 -15.01 -29.67 1.99
N VAL A 457 -15.69 -30.71 1.51
CA VAL A 457 -17.16 -30.78 1.46
C VAL A 457 -17.76 -30.77 2.87
N ASP A 458 -17.20 -31.54 3.80
CA ASP A 458 -17.67 -31.60 5.18
C ASP A 458 -17.49 -30.24 5.89
N TRP A 459 -16.34 -29.59 5.66
CA TRP A 459 -16.08 -28.26 6.18
C TRP A 459 -17.06 -27.23 5.62
N ALA A 460 -17.25 -27.20 4.30
CA ALA A 460 -18.17 -26.29 3.65
C ALA A 460 -19.62 -26.47 4.14
N ASN A 461 -20.08 -27.73 4.32
CA ASN A 461 -21.40 -28.02 4.87
C ASN A 461 -21.55 -27.60 6.33
N LYS A 462 -20.46 -27.64 7.12
CA LYS A 462 -20.45 -27.24 8.52
C LYS A 462 -20.51 -25.72 8.70
N TYR A 463 -19.74 -24.97 7.89
CA TYR A 463 -19.53 -23.54 8.12
C TYR A 463 -20.25 -22.63 7.12
N LEU A 464 -20.44 -23.05 5.86
CA LEU A 464 -21.08 -22.25 4.82
C LEU A 464 -22.55 -22.65 4.61
N GLY A 465 -23.31 -22.72 5.71
CA GLY A 465 -24.73 -23.13 5.66
C GLY A 465 -25.59 -22.17 4.81
N PRO A 466 -26.71 -22.70 4.21
CA PRO A 466 -27.50 -21.97 3.22
C PRO A 466 -28.32 -20.82 3.81
N GLU A 467 -28.42 -20.72 5.14
CA GLU A 467 -29.14 -19.64 5.86
C GLU A 467 -28.28 -19.03 6.99
N SER A 468 -27.04 -19.49 7.17
CA SER A 468 -26.19 -19.11 8.31
C SER A 468 -25.19 -17.98 7.98
N TYR A 469 -25.62 -16.96 7.24
CA TYR A 469 -24.74 -15.88 6.77
C TYR A 469 -25.33 -14.49 7.00
N ALA A 470 -24.45 -13.48 6.94
CA ALA A 470 -24.82 -12.09 6.80
C ALA A 470 -24.74 -11.66 5.34
N ILE A 471 -25.57 -10.70 4.95
CA ILE A 471 -25.56 -10.10 3.63
C ILE A 471 -25.61 -8.59 3.72
N ILE A 472 -24.69 -7.93 3.05
CA ILE A 472 -24.58 -6.48 2.97
C ILE A 472 -24.85 -6.06 1.53
N TYR A 473 -25.94 -5.32 1.34
CA TYR A 473 -26.24 -4.65 0.08
C TYR A 473 -25.67 -3.23 0.12
N LYS A 474 -24.64 -2.98 -0.62
CA LYS A 474 -24.13 -1.63 -0.85
C LYS A 474 -24.89 -1.02 -2.02
N ARG A 475 -25.64 0.04 -1.76
CA ARG A 475 -26.42 0.77 -2.75
C ARG A 475 -25.78 2.12 -3.08
N GLU A 476 -25.91 2.54 -4.32
CA GLU A 476 -25.53 3.88 -4.74
C GLU A 476 -26.50 4.92 -4.19
N GLY A 477 -25.98 6.03 -3.66
CA GLY A 477 -26.75 7.15 -3.15
C GLY A 477 -26.15 7.79 -1.90
N LYS A 478 -26.70 8.95 -1.50
CA LYS A 478 -26.25 9.62 -0.28
C LYS A 478 -26.65 8.80 0.95
N ASP A 479 -25.72 8.67 1.88
CA ASP A 479 -26.01 8.05 3.17
C ASP A 479 -26.92 9.00 3.99
N PRO A 480 -28.14 8.58 4.33
CA PRO A 480 -29.07 9.43 5.08
C PRO A 480 -28.62 9.69 6.52
N ASN A 481 -27.66 8.90 7.02
CA ASN A 481 -27.13 8.98 8.39
C ASN A 481 -25.74 9.62 8.44
N GLU A 482 -25.22 10.13 7.32
CA GLU A 482 -23.90 10.75 7.26
C GLU A 482 -23.85 11.98 8.19
N GLN A 483 -22.99 11.90 9.20
CA GLN A 483 -22.72 13.00 10.12
C GLN A 483 -21.26 13.41 10.00
N LYS A 484 -21.00 14.69 9.68
CA LYS A 484 -19.67 15.25 9.75
C LYS A 484 -19.31 15.60 11.20
N ILE A 485 -18.18 15.13 11.68
CA ILE A 485 -17.62 15.61 12.95
C ILE A 485 -17.12 17.05 12.70
N ALA A 486 -17.64 18.01 13.46
CA ALA A 486 -17.05 19.34 13.47
C ALA A 486 -15.76 19.31 14.29
N ALA A 487 -14.63 19.54 13.63
CA ALA A 487 -13.35 19.69 14.31
C ALA A 487 -13.38 20.97 15.19
N PRO A 488 -12.82 20.90 16.40
CA PRO A 488 -12.67 22.10 17.23
C PRO A 488 -11.66 23.05 16.60
N LYS A 489 -11.82 24.34 16.82
CA LYS A 489 -10.83 25.33 16.40
C LYS A 489 -9.61 25.22 17.31
N ILE A 490 -8.44 24.98 16.71
CA ILE A 490 -7.15 24.96 17.42
C ILE A 490 -6.24 26.10 16.96
N THR A 491 -5.36 26.51 17.84
CA THR A 491 -4.29 27.45 17.52
C THR A 491 -3.12 26.72 16.86
N PRO A 492 -2.63 27.17 15.68
CA PRO A 492 -1.47 26.54 15.03
C PRO A 492 -0.26 26.49 15.97
N ILE A 493 0.38 25.31 16.01
CA ILE A 493 1.53 25.08 16.91
C ILE A 493 2.83 25.69 16.35
N VAL A 494 3.82 25.85 17.22
CA VAL A 494 5.18 26.26 16.84
C VAL A 494 5.95 25.00 16.39
N THR A 495 6.60 25.05 15.24
CA THR A 495 7.29 23.87 14.66
C THR A 495 8.71 23.64 15.18
N ASN A 496 9.36 24.63 15.82
CA ASN A 496 10.68 24.52 16.44
C ASN A 496 11.72 23.75 15.58
N ARG A 497 11.78 24.02 14.25
CA ARG A 497 12.60 23.25 13.30
C ARG A 497 14.08 23.19 13.65
N ASP A 498 14.63 24.29 14.19
CA ASP A 498 16.04 24.40 14.55
C ASP A 498 16.36 23.82 15.93
N SER A 499 15.33 23.37 16.64
CA SER A 499 15.49 22.68 17.91
C SER A 499 15.73 21.20 17.72
N GLN A 500 16.57 20.63 18.56
CA GLN A 500 16.76 19.19 18.70
C GLN A 500 17.16 18.85 20.12
N SER A 501 16.77 17.65 20.55
CA SER A 501 17.12 17.10 21.84
C SER A 501 18.59 16.71 21.92
N GLU A 502 19.10 16.55 23.15
CA GLU A 502 20.42 15.94 23.37
C GLU A 502 20.45 14.49 22.86
N PHE A 503 19.33 13.77 22.98
CA PHE A 503 19.19 12.42 22.51
C PHE A 503 19.38 12.29 20.99
N LEU A 504 18.75 13.15 20.20
CA LEU A 504 18.97 13.20 18.74
C LEU A 504 20.43 13.53 18.42
N SER A 505 21.03 14.47 19.13
CA SER A 505 22.44 14.84 18.94
C SER A 505 23.38 13.66 19.25
N GLU A 506 23.07 12.88 20.28
CA GLU A 506 23.83 11.67 20.62
C GLU A 506 23.72 10.60 19.51
N ILE A 507 22.52 10.35 18.98
CA ILE A 507 22.32 9.43 17.85
C ILE A 507 23.12 9.87 16.62
N GLN A 508 23.04 11.15 16.23
CA GLN A 508 23.75 11.69 15.07
C GLN A 508 25.28 11.61 15.20
N THR A 509 25.80 11.70 16.41
CA THR A 509 27.25 11.65 16.66
C THR A 509 27.77 10.26 17.04
N SER A 510 26.88 9.26 17.08
CA SER A 510 27.25 7.90 17.37
C SER A 510 28.24 7.36 16.34
N GLN A 511 29.23 6.59 16.80
CA GLN A 511 30.25 6.00 15.94
C GLN A 511 29.72 4.73 15.29
N VAL A 512 29.30 4.83 14.05
CA VAL A 512 28.79 3.73 13.24
C VAL A 512 29.71 3.53 12.04
N GLN A 513 30.11 2.28 11.76
CA GLN A 513 30.92 1.98 10.57
C GLN A 513 30.05 2.18 9.31
N PRO A 514 30.47 3.03 8.37
CA PRO A 514 29.69 3.27 7.16
C PRO A 514 29.62 2.02 6.29
N ILE A 515 28.47 1.76 5.69
CA ILE A 515 28.29 0.74 4.66
C ILE A 515 28.75 1.33 3.32
N GLU A 516 29.57 0.56 2.59
CA GLU A 516 30.01 0.99 1.26
C GLU A 516 28.86 0.84 0.24
N PRO A 517 28.61 1.88 -0.59
CA PRO A 517 27.56 1.81 -1.60
C PRO A 517 27.93 0.82 -2.70
N VAL A 518 26.94 0.08 -3.19
CA VAL A 518 27.07 -0.81 -4.33
C VAL A 518 26.01 -0.43 -5.36
N PHE A 519 26.47 0.01 -6.53
CA PHE A 519 25.62 0.38 -7.65
C PHE A 519 25.66 -0.71 -8.71
N VAL A 520 24.54 -0.91 -9.41
CA VAL A 520 24.43 -1.86 -10.50
C VAL A 520 25.44 -1.54 -11.61
N ASP A 521 26.14 -2.57 -12.07
CA ASP A 521 26.94 -2.56 -13.29
C ASP A 521 26.25 -3.45 -14.34
N TYR A 522 25.50 -2.85 -15.26
CA TYR A 522 24.72 -3.58 -16.26
C TYR A 522 25.54 -4.57 -17.09
N LYS A 523 26.86 -4.38 -17.22
CA LYS A 523 27.76 -5.30 -17.94
C LYS A 523 28.13 -6.56 -17.14
N LYS A 524 27.90 -6.53 -15.81
CA LYS A 524 28.24 -7.64 -14.90
C LYS A 524 27.01 -8.29 -14.31
N ASP A 525 26.01 -7.45 -13.99
CA ASP A 525 24.85 -7.87 -13.17
C ASP A 525 23.70 -8.42 -14.02
N MET A 526 23.78 -8.24 -15.34
CA MET A 526 22.88 -8.85 -16.32
C MET A 526 23.65 -9.21 -17.59
N SER A 527 23.01 -9.98 -18.46
CA SER A 527 23.51 -10.21 -19.82
C SER A 527 22.47 -9.84 -20.86
N GLN A 528 22.93 -9.58 -22.07
CA GLN A 528 22.11 -9.26 -23.22
C GLN A 528 22.57 -10.09 -24.42
N PHE A 529 21.60 -10.71 -25.10
CA PHE A 529 21.85 -11.47 -26.31
C PHE A 529 20.65 -11.42 -27.27
N GLU A 530 20.87 -11.62 -28.54
CA GLU A 530 19.82 -11.72 -29.55
C GLU A 530 19.38 -13.21 -29.63
N ALA A 531 18.08 -13.46 -29.36
CA ALA A 531 17.50 -14.81 -29.50
C ALA A 531 17.22 -15.16 -30.95
N GLN A 532 16.68 -14.20 -31.71
CA GLN A 532 16.45 -14.25 -33.13
C GLN A 532 16.41 -12.81 -33.69
N PRO A 533 16.60 -12.57 -35.01
CA PRO A 533 16.69 -11.21 -35.54
C PRO A 533 15.55 -10.30 -35.08
N GLY A 534 15.90 -9.22 -34.38
CA GLY A 534 14.95 -8.25 -33.86
C GLY A 534 14.31 -8.60 -32.52
N ILE A 535 14.80 -9.63 -31.82
CA ILE A 535 14.39 -10.02 -30.46
C ILE A 535 15.61 -10.02 -29.56
N ASP A 536 15.79 -8.94 -28.81
CA ASP A 536 16.82 -8.82 -27.79
C ASP A 536 16.34 -9.38 -26.46
N VAL A 537 17.15 -10.20 -25.81
CA VAL A 537 16.88 -10.76 -24.49
C VAL A 537 17.73 -10.05 -23.44
N LEU A 538 17.08 -9.47 -22.44
CA LEU A 538 17.70 -8.99 -21.23
C LEU A 538 17.55 -10.11 -20.18
N TYR A 539 18.68 -10.64 -19.73
CA TYR A 539 18.72 -11.84 -18.90
C TYR A 539 19.35 -11.57 -17.54
N LYS A 540 18.68 -12.05 -16.50
CA LYS A 540 19.21 -12.12 -15.13
C LYS A 540 18.89 -13.49 -14.55
N LYS A 541 19.91 -14.18 -14.05
CA LYS A 541 19.70 -15.49 -13.42
C LYS A 541 19.11 -15.33 -12.01
N ASN A 542 18.06 -16.11 -11.70
CA ASN A 542 17.58 -16.33 -10.34
C ASN A 542 18.43 -17.45 -9.71
N GLU A 543 19.13 -17.14 -8.61
CA GLU A 543 19.97 -18.07 -7.88
C GLU A 543 19.37 -18.49 -6.53
N THR A 544 18.15 -18.02 -6.24
CA THR A 544 17.51 -18.16 -4.92
C THR A 544 16.41 -19.22 -4.87
N ASN A 545 15.68 -19.40 -5.96
CA ASN A 545 14.57 -20.34 -6.05
C ASN A 545 14.28 -20.74 -7.51
N ASP A 546 13.26 -21.59 -7.68
CA ASP A 546 12.86 -22.15 -8.97
C ASP A 546 11.74 -21.38 -9.67
N ILE A 547 11.54 -20.10 -9.32
CA ILE A 547 10.52 -19.26 -9.98
C ILE A 547 11.14 -18.54 -11.17
N PHE A 548 10.42 -18.53 -12.30
CA PHE A 548 10.77 -17.73 -13.45
C PHE A 548 9.75 -16.61 -13.71
N THR A 549 10.22 -15.55 -14.35
CA THR A 549 9.43 -14.49 -14.96
C THR A 549 9.99 -14.21 -16.35
N LEU A 550 9.17 -14.38 -17.36
CA LEU A 550 9.46 -14.10 -18.77
C LEU A 550 8.48 -13.03 -19.26
N ILE A 551 9.01 -11.93 -19.82
CA ILE A 551 8.18 -10.80 -20.23
C ILE A 551 8.52 -10.40 -21.67
N TYR A 552 7.54 -10.42 -22.57
CA TYR A 552 7.64 -9.78 -23.89
C TYR A 552 7.26 -8.32 -23.76
N VAL A 553 8.14 -7.41 -24.15
CA VAL A 553 7.98 -5.96 -23.96
C VAL A 553 7.96 -5.26 -25.33
N PHE A 554 6.85 -4.63 -25.65
CA PHE A 554 6.60 -3.92 -26.90
C PHE A 554 6.62 -2.40 -26.66
N ASN A 555 7.35 -1.63 -27.45
CA ASN A 555 7.48 -0.18 -27.35
C ASN A 555 6.27 0.57 -27.93
N THR A 556 5.07 0.12 -27.63
CA THR A 556 3.79 0.75 -27.96
C THR A 556 2.77 0.52 -26.86
N GLY A 557 1.83 1.42 -26.67
CA GLY A 557 0.81 1.33 -25.64
C GLY A 557 -0.47 2.08 -26.03
N THR A 558 -1.31 2.35 -25.03
CA THR A 558 -2.63 2.98 -25.22
C THR A 558 -2.58 4.40 -25.79
N GLU A 559 -1.46 5.11 -25.64
CA GLU A 559 -1.27 6.42 -26.27
C GLU A 559 -1.08 6.34 -27.80
N ASN A 560 -0.66 5.18 -28.30
CA ASN A 560 -0.49 4.90 -29.72
C ASN A 560 -1.73 4.19 -30.30
N ASP A 561 -2.30 3.26 -29.54
CA ASP A 561 -3.52 2.53 -29.91
C ASP A 561 -4.39 2.33 -28.64
N PRO A 562 -5.42 3.15 -28.43
CA PRO A 562 -6.25 3.10 -27.24
C PRO A 562 -7.11 1.83 -27.12
N ALA A 563 -7.18 0.99 -28.18
CA ALA A 563 -7.90 -0.29 -28.15
C ALA A 563 -7.05 -1.47 -27.63
N LEU A 564 -5.74 -1.29 -27.38
CA LEU A 564 -4.87 -2.38 -26.95
C LEU A 564 -5.30 -3.02 -25.64
N ASN A 565 -5.73 -2.23 -24.66
CA ASN A 565 -6.23 -2.78 -23.40
C ASN A 565 -7.47 -3.65 -23.59
N LEU A 566 -8.40 -3.23 -24.47
CA LEU A 566 -9.56 -4.04 -24.81
C LEU A 566 -9.13 -5.30 -25.55
N ALA A 567 -8.16 -5.21 -26.47
CA ALA A 567 -7.67 -6.38 -27.19
C ALA A 567 -7.06 -7.43 -26.26
N PHE A 568 -6.22 -7.04 -25.31
CA PHE A 568 -5.67 -7.96 -24.30
C PHE A 568 -6.73 -8.52 -23.36
N ASN A 569 -7.64 -7.67 -22.88
CA ASN A 569 -8.76 -8.14 -22.04
C ASN A 569 -9.65 -9.11 -22.79
N TYR A 570 -10.01 -8.81 -24.03
CA TYR A 570 -10.80 -9.70 -24.87
C TYR A 570 -10.10 -11.05 -25.10
N LEU A 571 -8.80 -11.04 -25.41
CA LEU A 571 -8.01 -12.25 -25.63
C LEU A 571 -8.05 -13.20 -24.43
N SER A 572 -8.09 -12.68 -23.19
CA SER A 572 -8.12 -13.50 -21.96
C SER A 572 -9.42 -14.30 -21.77
N TYR A 573 -10.47 -13.99 -22.53
CA TYR A 573 -11.75 -14.73 -22.52
C TYR A 573 -11.89 -15.69 -23.70
N LEU A 574 -10.85 -15.88 -24.49
CA LEU A 574 -10.95 -16.70 -25.71
C LEU A 574 -10.26 -18.04 -25.57
N GLY A 575 -10.85 -19.05 -26.20
CA GLY A 575 -10.20 -20.32 -26.43
C GLY A 575 -9.56 -20.42 -27.83
N THR A 576 -9.00 -21.57 -28.10
CA THR A 576 -8.38 -21.96 -29.39
C THR A 576 -9.08 -23.16 -29.99
N ASP A 577 -8.58 -23.72 -31.10
CA ASP A 577 -9.00 -25.02 -31.61
C ASP A 577 -8.65 -26.22 -30.71
N LYS A 578 -7.70 -26.03 -29.79
CA LYS A 578 -7.17 -27.11 -28.97
C LYS A 578 -7.67 -27.07 -27.52
N MET A 579 -7.94 -25.89 -27.00
CA MET A 579 -8.31 -25.64 -25.60
C MET A 579 -9.37 -24.56 -25.52
N THR A 580 -10.37 -24.77 -24.66
CA THR A 580 -11.29 -23.70 -24.27
C THR A 580 -10.56 -22.68 -23.35
N ASP A 581 -11.14 -21.54 -23.13
CA ASP A 581 -10.66 -20.53 -22.18
C ASP A 581 -10.58 -21.07 -20.75
N GLU A 582 -11.58 -21.84 -20.32
CA GLU A 582 -11.61 -22.52 -19.01
C GLU A 582 -10.48 -23.57 -18.91
N GLU A 583 -10.24 -24.36 -19.97
CA GLU A 583 -9.13 -25.32 -20.03
C GLU A 583 -7.78 -24.62 -19.97
N ILE A 584 -7.61 -23.47 -20.62
CA ILE A 584 -6.39 -22.65 -20.55
C ILE A 584 -6.16 -22.17 -19.12
N ALA A 585 -7.17 -21.62 -18.48
CA ALA A 585 -7.10 -21.12 -17.11
C ALA A 585 -6.75 -22.24 -16.12
N SER A 586 -7.45 -23.39 -16.22
CA SER A 586 -7.25 -24.53 -15.36
C SER A 586 -5.88 -25.19 -15.55
N GLU A 587 -5.42 -25.41 -16.79
CA GLU A 587 -4.12 -26.02 -17.08
C GLU A 587 -2.97 -25.13 -16.59
N MET A 588 -3.07 -23.80 -16.76
CA MET A 588 -2.08 -22.87 -16.22
C MET A 588 -2.01 -22.90 -14.70
N TYR A 589 -3.16 -23.01 -14.03
CA TYR A 589 -3.22 -23.12 -12.58
C TYR A 589 -2.66 -24.44 -12.07
N ASP A 590 -2.98 -25.56 -12.75
CA ASP A 590 -2.50 -26.91 -12.43
C ASP A 590 -0.97 -27.01 -12.46
N ILE A 591 -0.34 -26.32 -13.40
CA ILE A 591 1.13 -26.27 -13.53
C ILE A 591 1.78 -25.15 -12.68
N ALA A 592 1.04 -24.51 -11.78
CA ALA A 592 1.50 -23.38 -10.97
C ALA A 592 2.18 -22.29 -11.83
N CYS A 593 1.55 -21.91 -12.92
CA CYS A 593 1.94 -20.83 -13.81
C CYS A 593 0.77 -19.87 -14.01
N SER A 594 1.09 -18.64 -14.35
CA SER A 594 0.10 -17.63 -14.73
C SER A 594 0.65 -16.74 -15.83
N PHE A 595 -0.24 -16.07 -16.56
CA PHE A 595 0.13 -15.04 -17.49
C PHE A 595 -0.68 -13.77 -17.28
N TYR A 596 -0.11 -12.64 -17.67
CA TYR A 596 -0.74 -11.33 -17.58
C TYR A 596 -0.38 -10.49 -18.79
N MET A 597 -1.37 -9.83 -19.37
CA MET A 597 -1.20 -8.96 -20.52
C MET A 597 -1.62 -7.53 -20.15
N ASN A 598 -0.80 -6.56 -20.48
CA ASN A 598 -1.05 -5.16 -20.12
C ASN A 598 -0.61 -4.21 -21.24
N ALA A 599 -1.42 -3.20 -21.51
CA ALA A 599 -1.03 -2.06 -22.34
C ALA A 599 -0.95 -0.80 -21.46
N GLY A 600 0.28 -0.42 -21.10
CA GLY A 600 0.57 0.86 -20.47
C GLY A 600 0.45 2.02 -21.46
N ALA A 601 0.86 3.22 -21.04
CA ALA A 601 0.77 4.42 -21.87
C ALA A 601 1.54 4.28 -23.19
N ASN A 602 2.82 3.96 -23.11
CA ASN A 602 3.75 3.89 -24.24
C ASN A 602 4.48 2.55 -24.41
N GLN A 603 4.09 1.56 -23.62
CA GLN A 603 4.68 0.23 -23.63
C GLN A 603 3.62 -0.80 -23.28
N SER A 604 3.62 -1.94 -23.95
CA SER A 604 2.76 -3.09 -23.64
C SER A 604 3.61 -4.29 -23.27
N SER A 605 3.06 -5.20 -22.49
CA SER A 605 3.77 -6.41 -22.07
C SER A 605 2.87 -7.64 -22.01
N ILE A 606 3.48 -8.79 -22.28
CA ILE A 606 2.91 -10.11 -22.03
C ILE A 606 3.88 -10.82 -21.07
N GLN A 607 3.45 -11.09 -19.86
CA GLN A 607 4.24 -11.74 -18.83
C GLN A 607 3.76 -13.17 -18.60
N ILE A 608 4.69 -14.10 -18.49
CA ILE A 608 4.48 -15.50 -18.09
C ILE A 608 5.35 -15.74 -16.87
N THR A 609 4.80 -16.29 -15.79
CA THR A 609 5.52 -16.54 -14.55
C THR A 609 5.02 -17.81 -13.86
N GLY A 610 5.89 -18.46 -13.09
CA GLY A 610 5.53 -19.66 -12.33
C GLY A 610 6.75 -20.52 -12.01
N LEU A 611 6.52 -21.82 -11.80
CA LEU A 611 7.58 -22.79 -11.58
C LEU A 611 8.36 -23.03 -12.86
N SER A 612 9.68 -22.95 -12.78
CA SER A 612 10.57 -22.95 -13.93
C SER A 612 10.56 -24.26 -14.73
N GLU A 613 10.27 -25.39 -14.11
CA GLU A 613 10.11 -26.69 -14.77
C GLU A 613 8.93 -26.70 -15.76
N ASN A 614 7.93 -25.84 -15.54
CA ASN A 614 6.74 -25.73 -16.37
C ASN A 614 6.80 -24.61 -17.41
N MET A 615 7.91 -23.84 -17.48
CA MET A 615 8.03 -22.68 -18.37
C MET A 615 7.71 -22.99 -19.84
N GLY A 616 8.25 -24.10 -20.39
CA GLY A 616 8.00 -24.47 -21.78
C GLY A 616 6.53 -24.76 -22.07
N LYS A 617 5.85 -25.45 -21.15
CA LYS A 617 4.41 -25.73 -21.23
C LYS A 617 3.58 -24.46 -21.15
N ALA A 618 3.93 -23.56 -20.21
CA ALA A 618 3.25 -22.27 -20.06
C ALA A 618 3.42 -21.40 -21.32
N MET A 619 4.63 -21.37 -21.90
CA MET A 619 4.88 -20.69 -23.17
C MET A 619 4.03 -21.27 -24.31
N GLU A 620 3.95 -22.62 -24.42
CA GLU A 620 3.15 -23.28 -25.45
C GLU A 620 1.68 -22.86 -25.37
N ILE A 621 1.10 -22.79 -24.17
CA ILE A 621 -0.30 -22.39 -23.94
C ILE A 621 -0.52 -20.93 -24.33
N VAL A 622 0.31 -20.00 -23.82
CA VAL A 622 0.15 -18.57 -24.07
C VAL A 622 0.40 -18.20 -25.53
N GLU A 623 1.44 -18.76 -26.13
CA GLU A 623 1.74 -18.57 -27.56
C GLU A 623 0.65 -19.20 -28.44
N GLY A 624 0.13 -20.35 -28.02
CA GLY A 624 -1.00 -21.00 -28.68
C GLY A 624 -2.27 -20.13 -28.65
N LEU A 625 -2.55 -19.48 -27.53
CA LEU A 625 -3.64 -18.53 -27.40
C LEU A 625 -3.43 -17.30 -28.30
N ILE A 626 -2.24 -16.67 -28.26
CA ILE A 626 -1.93 -15.50 -29.07
C ILE A 626 -2.06 -15.78 -30.58
N ALA A 627 -1.61 -16.95 -31.02
CA ALA A 627 -1.60 -17.32 -32.44
C ALA A 627 -2.93 -17.91 -32.94
N GLY A 628 -3.70 -18.54 -32.05
CA GLY A 628 -4.84 -19.37 -32.42
C GLY A 628 -6.17 -19.01 -31.76
N ALA A 629 -6.27 -17.87 -31.09
CA ALA A 629 -7.52 -17.42 -30.47
C ALA A 629 -8.66 -17.34 -31.49
N LYS A 630 -9.81 -17.88 -31.13
CA LYS A 630 -11.00 -17.84 -31.96
C LYS A 630 -11.82 -16.60 -31.70
N PRO A 631 -12.16 -15.81 -32.74
CA PRO A 631 -13.04 -14.69 -32.55
C PRO A 631 -14.43 -15.13 -32.07
N ASP A 632 -14.96 -14.43 -31.08
CA ASP A 632 -16.32 -14.58 -30.55
C ASP A 632 -16.94 -13.19 -30.32
N GLU A 633 -17.90 -12.81 -31.15
CA GLU A 633 -18.55 -11.51 -31.06
C GLU A 633 -19.45 -11.39 -29.81
N ALA A 634 -19.99 -12.49 -29.29
CA ALA A 634 -20.80 -12.43 -28.06
C ALA A 634 -19.95 -12.10 -26.83
N ILE A 635 -18.76 -12.70 -26.72
CA ILE A 635 -17.77 -12.38 -25.69
C ILE A 635 -17.32 -10.92 -25.83
N LEU A 636 -17.05 -10.46 -27.07
CA LEU A 636 -16.66 -9.07 -27.30
C LEU A 636 -17.76 -8.09 -26.87
N GLU A 637 -19.01 -8.36 -27.21
CA GLU A 637 -20.12 -7.48 -26.80
C GLU A 637 -20.25 -7.39 -25.26
N ASN A 638 -20.03 -8.50 -24.56
CA ASN A 638 -19.95 -8.49 -23.10
C ASN A 638 -18.74 -7.66 -22.59
N CYS A 639 -17.54 -7.81 -23.16
CA CYS A 639 -16.37 -6.98 -22.81
C CYS A 639 -16.64 -5.50 -23.03
N LYS A 640 -17.32 -5.12 -24.12
CA LYS A 640 -17.72 -3.72 -24.39
C LYS A 640 -18.72 -3.22 -23.34
N ALA A 641 -19.74 -4.01 -23.02
CA ALA A 641 -20.73 -3.65 -22.00
C ALA A 641 -20.09 -3.50 -20.60
N ASP A 642 -19.19 -4.39 -20.22
CA ASP A 642 -18.47 -4.35 -18.95
C ASP A 642 -17.51 -3.16 -18.89
N MET A 643 -16.85 -2.81 -20.02
CA MET A 643 -16.04 -1.61 -20.10
C MET A 643 -16.89 -0.34 -19.94
N LEU A 644 -18.06 -0.25 -20.56
CA LEU A 644 -18.95 0.90 -20.41
C LEU A 644 -19.47 1.00 -18.96
N LYS A 645 -19.82 -0.11 -18.33
CA LYS A 645 -20.19 -0.14 -16.92
C LYS A 645 -19.04 0.33 -16.01
N SER A 646 -17.83 -0.18 -16.24
CA SER A 646 -16.63 0.21 -15.49
C SER A 646 -16.29 1.71 -15.67
N ARG A 647 -16.55 2.29 -16.84
CA ARG A 647 -16.42 3.73 -17.10
C ARG A 647 -17.43 4.55 -16.31
N ALA A 648 -18.68 4.10 -16.28
CA ALA A 648 -19.72 4.75 -15.48
C ALA A 648 -19.35 4.69 -13.98
N ASP A 649 -18.91 3.54 -13.48
CA ASP A 649 -18.49 3.36 -12.10
C ASP A 649 -17.25 4.19 -11.74
N ALA A 650 -16.30 4.36 -12.68
CA ALA A 650 -15.12 5.19 -12.47
C ALA A 650 -15.47 6.65 -12.19
N LYS A 651 -16.54 7.17 -12.79
CA LYS A 651 -17.04 8.53 -12.58
C LYS A 651 -17.68 8.72 -11.18
N LEU A 652 -18.03 7.64 -10.51
CA LEU A 652 -18.56 7.66 -9.14
C LEU A 652 -17.44 7.59 -8.06
N ASN A 653 -16.19 7.33 -8.45
CA ASN A 653 -15.07 7.20 -7.52
C ASN A 653 -14.20 8.46 -7.53
N GLN A 654 -14.01 9.09 -6.37
CA GLN A 654 -13.28 10.36 -6.24
C GLN A 654 -11.83 10.25 -6.71
N SER A 655 -11.13 9.19 -6.34
CA SER A 655 -9.72 9.00 -6.71
C SER A 655 -9.55 8.80 -8.22
N ARG A 656 -10.49 8.09 -8.87
CA ARG A 656 -10.48 7.93 -10.33
C ARG A 656 -10.78 9.23 -11.06
N CYS A 657 -11.74 10.01 -10.57
CA CYS A 657 -12.02 11.36 -11.08
C CYS A 657 -10.80 12.28 -10.95
N PHE A 658 -10.10 12.19 -9.81
CA PHE A 658 -8.89 12.98 -9.59
C PHE A 658 -7.74 12.56 -10.52
N GLY A 659 -7.51 11.27 -10.72
CA GLY A 659 -6.53 10.76 -11.67
C GLY A 659 -6.82 11.20 -13.11
N ALA A 660 -8.09 11.23 -13.51
CA ALA A 660 -8.52 11.76 -14.82
C ALA A 660 -8.25 13.28 -14.91
N LEU A 661 -8.59 14.05 -13.86
CA LEU A 661 -8.28 15.49 -13.81
C LEU A 661 -6.77 15.72 -13.89
N GLN A 662 -5.96 15.00 -13.13
CA GLN A 662 -4.49 15.11 -13.16
C GLN A 662 -3.94 14.87 -14.57
N ARG A 663 -4.39 13.83 -15.24
CA ARG A 663 -4.01 13.54 -16.63
C ARG A 663 -4.41 14.67 -17.58
N TYR A 664 -5.61 15.24 -17.39
CA TYR A 664 -6.07 16.40 -18.14
C TYR A 664 -5.19 17.64 -17.91
N LEU A 665 -4.77 17.89 -16.66
CA LEU A 665 -3.88 19.01 -16.33
C LEU A 665 -2.50 18.85 -16.98
N PHE A 666 -1.98 17.64 -17.02
CA PHE A 666 -0.64 17.33 -17.51
C PHE A 666 -0.57 17.36 -19.04
N TYR A 667 -1.58 16.86 -19.73
CA TYR A 667 -1.53 16.62 -21.17
C TYR A 667 -2.61 17.37 -21.98
N GLY A 668 -3.67 17.84 -21.34
CA GLY A 668 -4.76 18.59 -21.98
C GLY A 668 -5.84 17.73 -22.64
N GLY A 669 -6.96 18.39 -22.98
CA GLY A 669 -8.13 17.71 -23.54
C GLY A 669 -7.90 17.09 -24.94
N ASP A 670 -7.03 17.67 -25.77
CA ASP A 670 -6.69 17.10 -27.09
C ASP A 670 -5.96 15.76 -26.96
N PHE A 671 -5.06 15.66 -26.00
CA PHE A 671 -4.38 14.42 -25.66
C PHE A 671 -5.38 13.37 -25.17
N ILE A 672 -6.26 13.74 -24.22
CA ILE A 672 -7.27 12.83 -23.69
C ILE A 672 -8.14 12.27 -24.83
N ARG A 673 -8.67 13.13 -25.71
CA ARG A 673 -9.50 12.70 -26.84
C ARG A 673 -8.77 11.75 -27.80
N ARG A 674 -7.49 11.98 -28.04
CA ARG A 674 -6.68 11.17 -28.95
C ARG A 674 -6.29 9.81 -28.39
N THR A 675 -6.04 9.74 -27.08
CA THR A 675 -5.50 8.55 -26.38
C THR A 675 -6.55 7.75 -25.62
N THR A 676 -7.82 8.16 -25.70
CA THR A 676 -8.93 7.45 -25.08
C THR A 676 -9.81 6.82 -26.17
N LEU A 677 -10.11 5.54 -26.03
CA LEU A 677 -11.08 4.85 -26.89
C LEU A 677 -12.48 5.40 -26.55
N THR A 678 -13.06 6.22 -27.44
CA THR A 678 -14.40 6.79 -27.21
C THR A 678 -15.48 5.71 -27.27
N ASP A 679 -16.64 5.93 -26.64
CA ASP A 679 -17.74 4.96 -26.63
C ASP A 679 -18.21 4.59 -28.04
N PRO A 680 -18.38 5.52 -29.03
CA PRO A 680 -18.68 5.13 -30.41
C PRO A 680 -17.58 4.30 -31.06
N ALA A 681 -16.30 4.60 -30.82
CA ALA A 681 -15.18 3.83 -31.34
C ALA A 681 -15.12 2.44 -30.71
N LEU A 682 -15.37 2.33 -29.40
CA LEU A 682 -15.50 1.06 -28.67
C LEU A 682 -16.58 0.18 -29.30
N GLN A 683 -17.78 0.71 -29.52
CA GLN A 683 -18.89 -0.02 -30.12
C GLN A 683 -18.62 -0.50 -31.56
N ALA A 684 -17.82 0.23 -32.30
CA ALA A 684 -17.52 -0.09 -33.70
C ALA A 684 -16.44 -1.18 -33.89
N LEU A 685 -15.71 -1.57 -32.82
CA LEU A 685 -14.67 -2.57 -32.90
C LEU A 685 -15.26 -3.99 -33.11
N THR A 686 -14.56 -4.80 -33.88
CA THR A 686 -14.89 -6.22 -34.12
C THR A 686 -13.84 -7.13 -33.53
N SER A 687 -14.19 -8.39 -33.26
CA SER A 687 -13.29 -9.43 -32.78
C SER A 687 -12.04 -9.55 -33.64
N GLU A 688 -12.22 -9.59 -34.95
CA GLU A 688 -11.13 -9.69 -35.94
C GLU A 688 -10.16 -8.51 -35.84
N GLN A 689 -10.69 -7.28 -35.65
CA GLN A 689 -9.87 -6.11 -35.50
C GLN A 689 -9.01 -6.15 -34.25
N LEU A 690 -9.56 -6.63 -33.13
CA LEU A 690 -8.82 -6.76 -31.86
C LEU A 690 -7.73 -7.84 -31.95
N LEU A 691 -8.06 -9.02 -32.48
CA LEU A 691 -7.07 -10.08 -32.70
C LEU A 691 -5.98 -9.67 -33.70
N ALA A 692 -6.32 -8.91 -34.72
CA ALA A 692 -5.34 -8.35 -35.67
C ALA A 692 -4.35 -7.39 -34.99
N LYS A 693 -4.78 -6.64 -33.96
CA LYS A 693 -3.88 -5.80 -33.15
C LYS A 693 -2.86 -6.63 -32.38
N ILE A 694 -3.31 -7.72 -31.75
CA ILE A 694 -2.41 -8.64 -31.02
C ILE A 694 -1.42 -9.29 -31.98
N GLY A 695 -1.90 -9.86 -33.11
CA GLY A 695 -1.04 -10.42 -34.14
C GLY A 695 -0.09 -9.37 -34.74
N GLY A 696 -0.52 -8.13 -34.84
CA GLY A 696 0.31 -7.01 -35.28
C GLY A 696 1.45 -6.68 -34.33
N LEU A 697 1.29 -6.85 -33.02
CA LEU A 697 2.37 -6.72 -32.03
C LEU A 697 3.42 -7.80 -32.22
N MET A 698 3.01 -9.05 -32.43
CA MET A 698 3.92 -10.17 -32.68
C MET A 698 4.73 -10.05 -33.97
N GLY A 699 4.34 -9.17 -34.88
CA GLY A 699 5.08 -8.79 -36.08
C GLY A 699 6.09 -7.65 -35.88
N LYS A 700 6.26 -7.15 -34.65
CA LYS A 700 7.16 -6.03 -34.34
C LYS A 700 8.40 -6.50 -33.57
N GLN A 701 9.49 -5.76 -33.75
CA GLN A 701 10.68 -5.90 -32.91
C GLN A 701 10.28 -5.60 -31.45
N HIS A 702 10.74 -6.44 -30.54
CA HIS A 702 10.46 -6.31 -29.11
C HIS A 702 11.57 -6.92 -28.28
N GLU A 703 11.51 -6.69 -26.99
CA GLU A 703 12.48 -7.20 -26.01
C GLU A 703 11.86 -8.31 -25.19
N VAL A 704 12.69 -9.25 -24.78
CA VAL A 704 12.34 -10.29 -23.83
C VAL A 704 13.13 -10.05 -22.55
N LEU A 705 12.44 -9.84 -21.43
CA LEU A 705 13.07 -9.82 -20.11
C LEU A 705 12.91 -11.21 -19.50
N TYR A 706 14.02 -11.76 -19.03
CA TYR A 706 14.01 -13.03 -18.33
C TYR A 706 14.72 -12.93 -16.98
N TYR A 707 13.99 -13.34 -15.93
CA TYR A 707 14.53 -13.61 -14.60
C TYR A 707 14.08 -15.00 -14.16
N GLY A 708 15.03 -15.92 -13.96
CA GLY A 708 14.73 -17.29 -13.59
C GLY A 708 16.00 -18.15 -13.50
N PRO A 709 15.88 -19.44 -13.07
CA PRO A 709 17.03 -20.30 -12.82
C PRO A 709 17.65 -20.91 -14.09
N GLN A 710 16.94 -20.93 -15.25
CA GLN A 710 17.44 -21.50 -16.50
C GLN A 710 18.63 -20.71 -17.04
N LYS A 711 19.52 -21.38 -17.75
CA LYS A 711 20.70 -20.76 -18.41
C LYS A 711 20.30 -20.04 -19.69
N GLU A 712 21.11 -19.09 -20.12
CA GLU A 712 20.90 -18.34 -21.38
C GLU A 712 20.65 -19.22 -22.59
N THR A 713 21.42 -20.35 -22.70
CA THR A 713 21.26 -21.31 -23.78
C THR A 713 19.93 -22.03 -23.78
N GLU A 714 19.40 -22.30 -22.59
CA GLU A 714 18.07 -22.91 -22.40
C GLU A 714 16.95 -21.94 -22.80
N ILE A 715 17.11 -20.65 -22.39
CA ILE A 715 16.16 -19.60 -22.79
C ILE A 715 16.18 -19.37 -24.29
N LYS A 716 17.37 -19.31 -24.89
CA LYS A 716 17.49 -19.20 -26.36
C LYS A 716 16.80 -20.35 -27.08
N SER A 717 16.95 -21.58 -26.59
CA SER A 717 16.27 -22.74 -27.13
C SER A 717 14.76 -22.69 -26.94
N ALA A 718 14.29 -22.33 -25.76
CA ALA A 718 12.87 -22.20 -25.45
C ALA A 718 12.18 -21.13 -26.32
N LEU A 719 12.82 -19.97 -26.49
CA LEU A 719 12.31 -18.93 -27.37
C LEU A 719 12.28 -19.39 -28.84
N ALA A 720 13.31 -20.08 -29.32
CA ALA A 720 13.34 -20.62 -30.69
C ALA A 720 12.27 -21.69 -30.92
N GLU A 721 11.94 -22.47 -29.88
CA GLU A 721 10.92 -23.54 -29.94
C GLU A 721 9.49 -23.01 -29.82
N HIS A 722 9.24 -22.10 -28.88
CA HIS A 722 7.88 -21.69 -28.52
C HIS A 722 7.52 -20.29 -29.04
N HIS A 723 8.41 -19.30 -29.00
CA HIS A 723 8.12 -17.93 -29.43
C HIS A 723 8.18 -17.77 -30.95
N LYS A 724 7.07 -18.05 -31.62
CA LYS A 724 6.95 -18.04 -33.06
C LYS A 724 6.58 -16.66 -33.56
N VAL A 725 7.56 -15.94 -34.08
CA VAL A 725 7.40 -14.61 -34.66
C VAL A 725 7.68 -14.61 -36.17
N ALA A 726 7.29 -13.54 -36.85
CA ALA A 726 7.60 -13.36 -38.27
C ALA A 726 9.12 -13.30 -38.50
N ALA A 727 9.58 -13.82 -39.66
CA ALA A 727 10.99 -13.79 -40.02
C ALA A 727 11.54 -12.37 -40.27
N ASP A 728 10.66 -11.40 -40.55
CA ASP A 728 11.00 -10.02 -40.84
C ASP A 728 10.18 -9.08 -39.92
N LEU A 729 10.68 -8.90 -38.71
CA LEU A 729 10.05 -8.07 -37.68
C LEU A 729 10.22 -6.59 -38.01
N GLN A 730 9.12 -5.86 -37.95
CA GLN A 730 9.13 -4.42 -38.24
C GLN A 730 9.63 -3.63 -37.01
N PRO A 731 10.50 -2.63 -37.18
CA PRO A 731 10.96 -1.77 -36.11
C PRO A 731 9.80 -1.12 -35.35
N LEU A 732 9.97 -0.98 -34.04
CA LEU A 732 9.00 -0.33 -33.15
C LEU A 732 9.74 0.60 -32.17
N GLU A 733 9.63 1.90 -32.42
CA GLU A 733 10.22 2.93 -31.55
C GLU A 733 9.26 3.36 -30.48
N LYS A 734 9.74 3.44 -29.23
CA LYS A 734 9.00 3.96 -28.08
C LYS A 734 8.72 5.46 -28.26
N LYS A 735 7.50 5.86 -28.07
CA LYS A 735 7.06 7.27 -28.14
C LYS A 735 6.66 7.75 -26.77
N PHE A 736 7.08 8.95 -26.41
CA PHE A 736 6.73 9.60 -25.14
C PHE A 736 5.89 10.85 -25.41
N SER A 737 4.83 11.01 -24.66
CA SER A 737 3.98 12.18 -24.72
C SER A 737 4.58 13.34 -23.93
N ALA A 738 4.58 14.52 -24.53
CA ALA A 738 5.08 15.73 -23.86
C ALA A 738 4.02 16.30 -22.90
N LEU A 739 4.49 16.77 -21.75
CA LEU A 739 3.68 17.55 -20.82
C LEU A 739 3.31 18.91 -21.43
N LEU A 740 2.12 19.42 -21.11
CA LEU A 740 1.72 20.76 -21.53
C LEU A 740 2.59 21.83 -20.83
N PRO A 741 3.03 22.87 -21.55
CA PRO A 741 3.70 24.00 -20.91
C PRO A 741 2.72 24.82 -20.07
N THR A 742 3.22 25.39 -18.98
CA THR A 742 2.44 26.28 -18.09
C THR A 742 2.88 27.72 -18.26
N ASP A 743 2.29 28.43 -19.24
CA ASP A 743 2.68 29.79 -19.59
C ASP A 743 2.00 30.86 -18.71
N ALA A 744 0.85 30.54 -18.14
CA ALA A 744 0.07 31.42 -17.28
C ALA A 744 -0.67 30.66 -16.19
N ASN A 745 -0.98 31.37 -15.09
CA ASN A 745 -1.83 30.81 -14.05
C ASN A 745 -3.25 30.58 -14.57
N LYS A 746 -3.83 29.43 -14.24
CA LYS A 746 -5.24 29.13 -14.47
C LYS A 746 -5.78 28.15 -13.42
N VAL A 747 -7.08 28.20 -13.19
CA VAL A 747 -7.79 27.27 -12.29
C VAL A 747 -8.66 26.34 -13.11
N VAL A 748 -8.56 25.04 -12.87
CA VAL A 748 -9.39 24.02 -13.51
C VAL A 748 -10.21 23.33 -12.44
N LEU A 749 -11.54 23.42 -12.52
CA LEU A 749 -12.48 22.85 -11.57
C LEU A 749 -13.20 21.64 -12.19
N ALA A 750 -13.23 20.55 -11.45
CA ALA A 750 -14.07 19.39 -11.74
C ALA A 750 -15.02 19.14 -10.56
N GLN A 751 -16.31 18.95 -10.85
CA GLN A 751 -17.32 18.71 -9.84
C GLN A 751 -17.23 17.29 -9.29
N TYR A 752 -17.23 17.18 -7.95
CA TYR A 752 -17.45 15.93 -7.22
C TYR A 752 -18.11 16.23 -5.86
N ASP A 753 -19.21 15.52 -5.55
CA ASP A 753 -19.99 15.75 -4.32
C ASP A 753 -19.31 15.07 -3.13
N ALA A 754 -18.23 15.67 -2.61
CA ALA A 754 -17.54 15.22 -1.42
C ALA A 754 -17.23 16.38 -0.47
N LYS A 755 -17.14 16.06 0.83
CA LYS A 755 -16.79 17.04 1.88
C LYS A 755 -15.31 17.36 1.92
N GLN A 756 -14.49 16.53 1.31
CA GLN A 756 -13.05 16.71 1.17
C GLN A 756 -12.71 16.87 -0.30
N LEU A 757 -12.04 17.97 -0.65
CA LEU A 757 -11.54 18.20 -2.00
C LEU A 757 -10.13 17.65 -2.18
N TYR A 758 -9.80 17.34 -3.43
CA TYR A 758 -8.43 17.07 -3.88
C TYR A 758 -7.93 18.25 -4.69
N TYR A 759 -6.79 18.79 -4.30
CA TYR A 759 -6.12 19.93 -4.95
C TYR A 759 -4.77 19.50 -5.49
N LEU A 760 -4.49 19.89 -6.73
CA LEU A 760 -3.21 19.70 -7.41
C LEU A 760 -2.72 21.04 -7.98
N GLN A 761 -1.49 21.39 -7.68
CA GLN A 761 -0.79 22.54 -8.25
C GLN A 761 0.30 22.02 -9.21
N PHE A 762 0.17 22.27 -10.51
CA PHE A 762 1.06 21.74 -11.54
C PHE A 762 1.76 22.84 -12.31
N SER A 763 3.04 22.63 -12.66
CA SER A 763 3.83 23.55 -13.48
C SER A 763 4.86 22.82 -14.33
N ASN A 764 4.86 23.09 -15.65
CA ASN A 764 5.91 22.72 -16.60
C ASN A 764 6.41 23.98 -17.31
N ARG A 765 7.70 24.29 -17.19
CA ARG A 765 8.37 25.42 -17.86
C ARG A 765 9.18 24.99 -19.09
N GLY A 766 9.12 23.71 -19.48
CA GLY A 766 9.89 23.17 -20.61
C GLY A 766 11.37 22.92 -20.30
N GLU A 767 11.72 22.77 -19.03
CA GLU A 767 13.09 22.46 -18.58
C GLU A 767 13.41 21.01 -18.89
N LYS A 768 14.29 20.76 -19.86
CA LYS A 768 14.64 19.43 -20.34
C LYS A 768 15.47 18.65 -19.32
N PHE A 769 15.38 17.33 -19.39
CA PHE A 769 16.19 16.41 -18.60
C PHE A 769 17.67 16.73 -18.77
N ASP A 770 18.35 16.84 -17.64
CA ASP A 770 19.81 16.98 -17.55
C ASP A 770 20.28 16.18 -16.34
N VAL A 771 20.99 15.11 -16.57
CA VAL A 771 21.49 14.25 -15.52
C VAL A 771 22.37 15.00 -14.49
N ALA A 772 23.02 16.10 -14.89
CA ALA A 772 23.79 16.94 -13.99
C ALA A 772 22.93 17.67 -12.94
N ALA A 773 21.63 17.86 -13.21
CA ALA A 773 20.68 18.48 -12.27
C ALA A 773 20.09 17.48 -11.26
N ASP A 774 20.17 16.17 -11.51
CA ASP A 774 19.57 15.14 -10.65
C ASP A 774 19.99 15.24 -9.17
N PRO A 775 21.28 15.46 -8.83
CA PRO A 775 21.66 15.57 -7.42
C PRO A 775 20.99 16.72 -6.68
N GLU A 776 20.91 17.91 -7.32
CA GLU A 776 20.25 19.07 -6.72
C GLU A 776 18.74 18.88 -6.57
N ILE A 777 18.10 18.27 -7.56
CA ILE A 777 16.66 17.97 -7.56
C ILE A 777 16.33 16.91 -6.52
N THR A 778 17.12 15.85 -6.44
CA THR A 778 16.91 14.76 -5.48
C THR A 778 17.06 15.27 -4.05
N LEU A 779 18.11 16.04 -3.75
CA LEU A 779 18.31 16.59 -2.41
C LEU A 779 17.27 17.65 -2.07
N TYR A 780 16.84 18.46 -3.05
CA TYR A 780 15.73 19.39 -2.87
C TYR A 780 14.43 18.68 -2.47
N ASN A 781 14.07 17.63 -3.18
CA ASN A 781 12.87 16.84 -2.86
C ASN A 781 12.94 16.20 -1.48
N GLU A 782 14.11 15.72 -1.06
CA GLU A 782 14.34 15.13 0.26
C GLU A 782 14.16 16.16 1.39
N TYR A 783 14.53 17.41 1.14
CA TYR A 783 14.37 18.51 2.09
C TYR A 783 12.95 19.10 2.10
N PHE A 784 12.38 19.33 0.91
CA PHE A 784 11.14 20.08 0.73
C PHE A 784 9.89 19.19 0.64
N GLY A 785 9.98 18.06 -0.02
CA GLY A 785 8.93 17.31 -0.72
C GLY A 785 7.83 16.62 0.09
N GLY A 786 7.94 15.31 0.35
CA GLY A 786 6.79 14.49 0.74
C GLY A 786 6.96 13.59 1.97
N GLY A 787 8.15 13.47 2.54
CA GLY A 787 8.36 12.71 3.79
C GLY A 787 7.94 13.47 5.04
N MET A 788 7.74 12.78 6.15
CA MET A 788 7.25 13.37 7.41
C MET A 788 8.17 14.46 7.99
N ASN A 789 9.45 14.45 7.65
CA ASN A 789 10.43 15.47 8.05
C ASN A 789 10.52 16.67 7.09
N THR A 790 9.84 16.62 5.95
CA THR A 790 9.93 17.65 4.92
C THR A 790 9.16 18.92 5.28
N ILE A 791 9.52 20.00 4.63
CA ILE A 791 8.88 21.33 4.83
C ILE A 791 7.37 21.25 4.56
N VAL A 792 6.96 20.59 3.46
CA VAL A 792 5.54 20.48 3.08
C VAL A 792 4.74 19.77 4.17
N PHE A 793 5.19 18.62 4.64
CA PHE A 793 4.47 17.86 5.64
C PHE A 793 4.36 18.64 6.97
N GLN A 794 5.48 19.18 7.45
CA GLN A 794 5.51 19.93 8.70
C GLN A 794 4.64 21.18 8.68
N GLU A 795 4.59 21.90 7.57
CA GLU A 795 3.77 23.09 7.45
C GLU A 795 2.29 22.79 7.24
N MET A 796 1.96 21.82 6.39
CA MET A 796 0.58 21.57 6.00
C MET A 796 -0.17 20.74 7.03
N ARG A 797 0.47 19.70 7.57
CA ARG A 797 -0.16 18.78 8.52
C ARG A 797 0.10 19.20 9.96
N GLU A 798 1.37 19.26 10.39
CA GLU A 798 1.71 19.41 11.81
C GLU A 798 1.44 20.81 12.34
N ALA A 799 1.88 21.84 11.62
CA ALA A 799 1.75 23.22 12.10
C ALA A 799 0.35 23.78 11.96
N ARG A 800 -0.32 23.49 10.84
CA ARG A 800 -1.55 24.17 10.43
C ARG A 800 -2.78 23.25 10.43
N GLY A 801 -2.62 21.93 10.59
CA GLY A 801 -3.75 20.97 10.60
C GLY A 801 -4.64 21.07 9.37
N LEU A 802 -4.05 21.30 8.20
CA LEU A 802 -4.83 21.53 6.97
C LEU A 802 -5.27 20.25 6.30
N ALA A 803 -4.49 19.19 6.46
CA ALA A 803 -4.75 17.92 5.78
C ALA A 803 -4.06 16.74 6.47
N TYR A 804 -4.58 15.55 6.24
CA TYR A 804 -3.89 14.30 6.58
C TYR A 804 -2.72 14.03 5.61
N SER A 805 -2.93 14.28 4.31
CA SER A 805 -1.94 14.04 3.26
C SER A 805 -1.65 15.32 2.47
N ALA A 806 -0.38 15.70 2.44
CA ALA A 806 0.15 16.79 1.61
C ALA A 806 1.58 16.47 1.20
N TRP A 807 1.91 16.72 -0.07
CA TRP A 807 3.26 16.52 -0.59
C TRP A 807 3.51 17.41 -1.82
N ALA A 808 4.80 17.60 -2.14
CA ALA A 808 5.23 18.28 -3.36
C ALA A 808 6.46 17.58 -3.94
N THR A 809 6.65 17.68 -5.24
CA THR A 809 7.83 17.11 -5.89
C THR A 809 8.22 17.88 -7.15
N LEU A 810 9.50 17.99 -7.39
CA LEU A 810 10.08 18.31 -8.67
C LEU A 810 10.39 16.98 -9.37
N ALA A 811 9.52 16.60 -10.31
CA ALA A 811 9.55 15.30 -10.94
C ALA A 811 10.57 15.23 -12.08
N THR A 812 11.42 14.20 -12.04
CA THR A 812 12.33 13.84 -13.12
C THR A 812 11.51 13.19 -14.26
N PRO A 813 11.73 13.57 -15.54
CA PRO A 813 11.05 12.94 -16.65
C PRO A 813 11.48 11.47 -16.84
N SER A 814 10.65 10.71 -17.55
CA SER A 814 10.90 9.30 -17.84
C SER A 814 11.79 9.06 -19.07
N ASN A 815 12.19 10.09 -19.79
CA ASN A 815 13.01 9.99 -21.00
C ASN A 815 13.93 11.20 -21.20
N ALA A 816 14.98 11.02 -22.01
CA ALA A 816 16.01 12.03 -22.26
C ALA A 816 15.51 13.35 -22.86
N ASN A 817 14.35 13.36 -23.55
CA ASN A 817 13.76 14.55 -24.16
C ASN A 817 12.60 15.12 -23.33
N GLY A 818 12.30 14.52 -22.19
CA GLY A 818 11.21 14.93 -21.31
C GLY A 818 11.52 16.22 -20.55
N ASP A 819 10.49 16.79 -19.93
CA ASP A 819 10.58 18.01 -19.15
C ASP A 819 10.50 17.68 -17.67
N TYR A 820 11.31 18.37 -16.83
CA TYR A 820 11.06 18.45 -15.41
C TYR A 820 9.73 19.17 -15.15
N SER A 821 8.98 18.69 -14.19
CA SER A 821 7.73 19.32 -13.77
C SER A 821 7.63 19.42 -12.27
N TYR A 822 7.01 20.48 -11.78
CA TYR A 822 6.69 20.64 -10.37
C TYR A 822 5.21 20.39 -10.15
N TYR A 823 4.87 19.62 -9.14
CA TYR A 823 3.49 19.51 -8.68
C TYR A 823 3.40 19.27 -7.16
N ALA A 824 2.33 19.81 -6.59
CA ALA A 824 2.01 19.68 -5.19
C ALA A 824 0.55 19.27 -5.02
N PHE A 825 0.31 18.42 -4.04
CA PHE A 825 -0.99 17.84 -3.75
C PHE A 825 -1.39 18.07 -2.30
N ILE A 826 -2.68 18.25 -2.08
CA ILE A 826 -3.30 18.19 -0.75
C ILE A 826 -4.74 17.68 -0.84
N ALA A 827 -5.09 16.78 0.09
CA ALA A 827 -6.48 16.41 0.35
C ALA A 827 -6.95 17.15 1.60
N THR A 828 -7.93 18.05 1.45
CA THR A 828 -8.37 18.93 2.53
C THR A 828 -9.88 19.14 2.52
N GLN A 829 -10.45 19.64 3.60
CA GLN A 829 -11.86 20.05 3.64
C GLN A 829 -12.12 21.23 2.70
N ASN A 830 -13.33 21.30 2.12
CA ASN A 830 -13.69 22.35 1.17
C ASN A 830 -13.50 23.77 1.74
N ASP A 831 -13.79 23.98 3.02
CA ASP A 831 -13.65 25.27 3.73
C ASP A 831 -12.23 25.63 4.13
N LYS A 832 -11.27 24.67 4.04
CA LYS A 832 -9.84 24.91 4.32
C LYS A 832 -9.03 25.18 3.03
N MET A 833 -9.62 25.05 1.84
CA MET A 833 -8.93 25.17 0.54
C MET A 833 -8.10 26.45 0.42
N GLN A 834 -8.69 27.60 0.71
CA GLN A 834 -7.97 28.89 0.61
C GLN A 834 -6.70 28.89 1.47
N LYS A 835 -6.82 28.44 2.73
CA LYS A 835 -5.68 28.37 3.66
C LYS A 835 -4.59 27.41 3.18
N ALA A 836 -5.01 26.31 2.53
CA ALA A 836 -4.06 25.34 1.98
C ALA A 836 -3.29 25.92 0.80
N VAL A 837 -3.95 26.63 -0.12
CA VAL A 837 -3.28 27.31 -1.25
C VAL A 837 -2.33 28.39 -0.75
N GLU A 838 -2.79 29.25 0.17
CA GLU A 838 -1.96 30.31 0.76
C GLU A 838 -0.74 29.74 1.50
N ALA A 839 -0.89 28.58 2.17
CA ALA A 839 0.22 27.92 2.84
C ALA A 839 1.23 27.36 1.84
N PHE A 840 0.79 26.77 0.71
CA PHE A 840 1.71 26.35 -0.36
C PHE A 840 2.44 27.54 -0.97
N ASP A 841 1.73 28.61 -1.28
CA ASP A 841 2.35 29.83 -1.82
C ASP A 841 3.37 30.43 -0.87
N ASP A 842 3.10 30.41 0.44
CA ASP A 842 4.03 30.89 1.46
C ASP A 842 5.32 30.05 1.47
N ILE A 843 5.24 28.74 1.59
CA ILE A 843 6.44 27.88 1.65
C ILE A 843 7.20 27.81 0.31
N ILE A 844 6.54 28.02 -0.82
CA ILE A 844 7.18 28.12 -2.15
C ILE A 844 7.96 29.42 -2.26
N ASN A 845 7.40 30.54 -1.81
CA ASN A 845 8.03 31.85 -1.92
C ASN A 845 9.04 32.15 -0.78
N ASN A 846 8.76 31.64 0.40
CA ASN A 846 9.50 31.86 1.64
C ASN A 846 9.87 30.49 2.26
N MET A 847 10.55 29.63 1.48
CA MET A 847 10.94 28.31 1.97
C MET A 847 11.65 28.43 3.32
N PRO A 848 11.13 27.76 4.36
CA PRO A 848 11.81 27.74 5.66
C PRO A 848 13.23 27.15 5.55
N GLU A 849 14.19 27.82 6.17
CA GLU A 849 15.61 27.44 6.15
C GLU A 849 16.00 26.86 7.51
N SER A 850 16.62 25.68 7.52
CA SER A 850 17.16 25.04 8.73
C SER A 850 18.34 24.14 8.37
N GLU A 851 19.51 24.50 8.88
CA GLU A 851 20.73 23.69 8.73
C GLU A 851 20.57 22.30 9.35
N LYS A 852 19.83 22.20 10.45
CA LYS A 852 19.58 20.91 11.12
C LYS A 852 18.68 20.01 10.28
N ALA A 853 17.55 20.54 9.78
CA ALA A 853 16.66 19.77 8.91
C ALA A 853 17.36 19.37 7.60
N PHE A 854 18.18 20.26 7.03
CA PHE A 854 19.01 19.94 5.86
C PHE A 854 20.01 18.82 6.15
N GLY A 855 20.69 18.87 7.29
CA GLY A 855 21.63 17.83 7.70
C GLY A 855 20.95 16.45 7.77
N ILE A 856 19.76 16.38 8.38
CA ILE A 856 18.97 15.13 8.47
C ILE A 856 18.56 14.65 7.08
N ALA A 857 18.02 15.51 6.23
CA ALA A 857 17.60 15.15 4.87
C ALA A 857 18.77 14.61 4.03
N LYS A 858 19.92 15.29 4.10
CA LYS A 858 21.14 14.88 3.39
C LYS A 858 21.66 13.51 3.88
N GLU A 859 21.76 13.32 5.20
CA GLU A 859 22.23 12.07 5.78
C GLU A 859 21.26 10.91 5.47
N ALA A 860 19.94 11.14 5.49
CA ALA A 860 18.93 10.17 5.09
C ALA A 860 19.14 9.72 3.64
N LEU A 861 19.31 10.67 2.71
CA LEU A 861 19.58 10.36 1.29
C LEU A 861 20.89 9.60 1.11
N VAL A 862 21.97 10.03 1.75
CA VAL A 862 23.28 9.36 1.67
C VAL A 862 23.22 7.95 2.23
N SER A 863 22.55 7.76 3.38
CA SER A 863 22.37 6.45 4.01
C SER A 863 21.55 5.51 3.12
N ARG A 864 20.48 6.01 2.51
CA ARG A 864 19.66 5.25 1.55
C ARG A 864 20.50 4.79 0.37
N LEU A 865 21.22 5.69 -0.29
CA LEU A 865 22.10 5.36 -1.43
C LEU A 865 23.25 4.40 -1.08
N ARG A 866 23.69 4.36 0.18
CA ARG A 866 24.68 3.38 0.66
C ARG A 866 24.09 1.98 0.84
N THR A 867 22.83 1.88 1.21
CA THR A 867 22.23 0.63 1.69
C THR A 867 21.23 -0.01 0.75
N GLU A 868 20.62 0.77 -0.15
CA GLU A 868 19.75 0.21 -1.20
C GLU A 868 20.56 -0.66 -2.18
N ARG A 869 19.93 -1.74 -2.64
CA ARG A 869 20.46 -2.64 -3.64
C ARG A 869 19.42 -2.88 -4.73
N THR A 870 19.83 -2.69 -5.98
CA THR A 870 19.01 -3.12 -7.12
C THR A 870 19.35 -4.57 -7.41
N VAL A 871 18.43 -5.47 -7.11
CA VAL A 871 18.62 -6.93 -7.18
C VAL A 871 17.57 -7.57 -8.07
N LYS A 872 17.69 -8.87 -8.32
CA LYS A 872 16.70 -9.68 -9.05
C LYS A 872 16.38 -9.08 -10.44
N ASP A 873 15.12 -9.15 -10.87
CA ASP A 873 14.63 -8.53 -12.13
C ASP A 873 14.66 -6.99 -12.11
N GLY A 874 14.74 -6.37 -10.94
CA GLY A 874 14.94 -4.93 -10.78
C GLY A 874 16.15 -4.39 -11.56
N VAL A 875 17.19 -5.22 -11.77
CA VAL A 875 18.37 -4.89 -12.60
C VAL A 875 17.94 -4.64 -14.06
N LEU A 876 17.08 -5.48 -14.61
CA LEU A 876 16.59 -5.37 -16.00
C LEU A 876 15.76 -4.11 -16.19
N TRP A 877 14.86 -3.84 -15.26
CA TRP A 877 14.03 -2.63 -15.27
C TRP A 877 14.85 -1.35 -15.04
N SER A 878 15.88 -1.40 -14.19
CA SER A 878 16.82 -0.30 -13.99
C SER A 878 17.58 0.02 -15.29
N TYR A 879 18.01 -1.01 -16.03
CA TYR A 879 18.64 -0.84 -17.33
C TYR A 879 17.72 -0.16 -18.35
N LEU A 880 16.47 -0.60 -18.46
CA LEU A 880 15.50 0.00 -19.37
C LEU A 880 15.25 1.48 -19.05
N ARG A 881 15.10 1.81 -17.78
CA ARG A 881 14.92 3.22 -17.33
C ARG A 881 16.14 4.07 -17.63
N ALA A 882 17.34 3.57 -17.38
CA ALA A 882 18.57 4.29 -17.69
C ALA A 882 18.68 4.55 -19.20
N ARG A 883 18.40 3.54 -20.02
CA ARG A 883 18.40 3.65 -21.49
C ARG A 883 17.40 4.67 -21.99
N ASP A 884 16.17 4.71 -21.47
CA ASP A 884 15.16 5.71 -21.84
C ASP A 884 15.62 7.14 -21.52
N LEU A 885 16.43 7.31 -20.48
CA LEU A 885 17.08 8.59 -20.11
C LEU A 885 18.38 8.87 -20.91
N GLY A 886 18.78 7.96 -21.79
CA GLY A 886 20.02 8.10 -22.54
C GLY A 886 21.29 7.85 -21.73
N LEU A 887 21.18 7.06 -20.65
CA LEU A 887 22.27 6.77 -19.73
C LEU A 887 22.72 5.31 -19.88
N ASP A 888 23.99 5.07 -19.61
CA ASP A 888 24.64 3.75 -19.61
C ASP A 888 24.89 3.18 -18.21
N ALA A 889 24.50 3.92 -17.19
CA ALA A 889 24.60 3.56 -15.77
C ALA A 889 23.43 4.14 -14.96
N PRO A 890 23.13 3.60 -13.77
CA PRO A 890 22.15 4.18 -12.86
C PRO A 890 22.54 5.59 -12.41
N ARG A 891 21.55 6.46 -12.20
CA ARG A 891 21.76 7.84 -11.71
C ARG A 891 22.31 7.89 -10.27
N ASP A 892 22.01 6.88 -9.47
CA ASP A 892 22.27 6.85 -8.03
C ASP A 892 23.73 7.05 -7.66
N LYS A 893 24.65 6.54 -8.48
CA LYS A 893 26.09 6.73 -8.29
C LYS A 893 26.48 8.21 -8.37
N GLN A 894 26.03 8.90 -9.39
CA GLN A 894 26.30 10.33 -9.59
C GLN A 894 25.64 11.19 -8.49
N ILE A 895 24.41 10.84 -8.10
CA ILE A 895 23.69 11.51 -7.01
C ILE A 895 24.50 11.35 -5.72
N PHE A 896 24.91 10.12 -5.38
CA PHE A 896 25.71 9.82 -4.20
C PHE A 896 27.03 10.62 -4.14
N GLU A 897 27.79 10.63 -5.22
CA GLU A 897 29.09 11.33 -5.30
C GLU A 897 28.91 12.84 -5.10
N LYS A 898 27.87 13.43 -5.67
CA LYS A 898 27.66 14.88 -5.64
C LYS A 898 27.06 15.38 -4.35
N VAL A 899 26.03 14.69 -3.83
CA VAL A 899 25.24 15.11 -2.65
C VAL A 899 26.13 15.27 -1.41
N GLN A 900 27.19 14.46 -1.27
CA GLN A 900 28.10 14.55 -0.13
C GLN A 900 28.74 15.94 0.05
N SER A 901 28.96 16.68 -1.02
CA SER A 901 29.57 18.02 -0.99
C SER A 901 28.55 19.17 -0.99
N MET A 902 27.25 18.84 -1.14
CA MET A 902 26.20 19.87 -1.22
C MET A 902 25.84 20.45 0.15
N THR A 903 25.38 21.71 0.15
CA THR A 903 25.04 22.53 1.30
C THR A 903 23.58 22.99 1.25
N LEU A 904 23.08 23.59 2.33
CA LEU A 904 21.74 24.21 2.33
C LEU A 904 21.64 25.33 1.25
N ASP A 905 22.74 26.04 0.97
CA ASP A 905 22.74 27.05 -0.08
C ASP A 905 22.50 26.46 -1.48
N ASP A 906 22.92 25.21 -1.74
CA ASP A 906 22.59 24.50 -3.00
C ASP A 906 21.08 24.19 -3.07
N VAL A 907 20.44 23.80 -1.96
CA VAL A 907 18.98 23.58 -1.90
C VAL A 907 18.23 24.91 -2.08
N LYS A 908 18.70 25.99 -1.49
CA LYS A 908 18.14 27.34 -1.71
C LYS A 908 18.29 27.80 -3.16
N ALA A 909 19.43 27.51 -3.78
CA ALA A 909 19.65 27.75 -5.20
C ALA A 909 18.70 26.92 -6.07
N ALA A 910 18.49 25.65 -5.73
CA ALA A 910 17.52 24.79 -6.40
C ALA A 910 16.09 25.34 -6.25
N GLN A 911 15.67 25.78 -5.06
CA GLN A 911 14.38 26.45 -4.86
C GLN A 911 14.20 27.67 -5.77
N GLN A 912 15.22 28.54 -5.86
CA GLN A 912 15.17 29.73 -6.73
C GLN A 912 15.12 29.36 -8.21
N LYS A 913 15.92 28.38 -8.63
CA LYS A 913 16.05 27.95 -10.03
C LYS A 913 14.83 27.17 -10.51
N TRP A 914 14.38 26.18 -9.73
CA TRP A 914 13.45 25.18 -10.18
C TRP A 914 11.99 25.43 -9.75
N VAL A 915 11.75 26.12 -8.63
CA VAL A 915 10.42 26.18 -8.01
C VAL A 915 9.87 27.60 -7.93
N LYS A 916 10.65 28.56 -7.48
CA LYS A 916 10.17 29.93 -7.28
C LYS A 916 9.78 30.61 -8.61
N GLY A 917 8.70 31.40 -8.58
CA GLY A 917 8.26 32.22 -9.71
C GLY A 917 7.61 31.41 -10.84
N ARG A 918 7.26 30.14 -10.62
CA ARG A 918 6.49 29.36 -11.58
C ARG A 918 5.09 29.92 -11.78
N LYS A 919 4.53 29.65 -12.95
CA LYS A 919 3.09 29.73 -13.20
C LYS A 919 2.49 28.37 -12.94
N TYR A 920 1.24 28.35 -12.53
CA TYR A 920 0.58 27.11 -12.12
C TYR A 920 -0.75 26.88 -12.82
N VAL A 921 -1.04 25.62 -13.08
CA VAL A 921 -2.39 25.15 -13.29
C VAL A 921 -2.86 24.56 -11.97
N TYR A 922 -3.91 25.17 -11.40
CA TYR A 922 -4.52 24.75 -10.15
C TYR A 922 -5.72 23.83 -10.47
N GLY A 923 -5.57 22.54 -10.25
CA GLY A 923 -6.64 21.56 -10.43
C GLY A 923 -7.37 21.28 -9.13
N ILE A 924 -8.68 21.36 -9.12
CA ILE A 924 -9.49 21.13 -7.93
C ILE A 924 -10.65 20.19 -8.30
N LEU A 925 -10.73 19.07 -7.57
CA LEU A 925 -11.86 18.14 -7.60
C LEU A 925 -12.59 18.24 -6.26
N GLY A 926 -13.83 18.70 -6.26
CA GLY A 926 -14.64 18.88 -5.05
C GLY A 926 -16.02 19.42 -5.36
N ASP A 927 -16.83 19.68 -4.32
CA ASP A 927 -18.11 20.30 -4.52
C ASP A 927 -17.95 21.80 -4.80
N ILE A 928 -18.12 22.18 -6.05
CA ILE A 928 -17.93 23.57 -6.52
C ILE A 928 -18.83 24.56 -5.77
N GLN A 929 -19.96 24.12 -5.22
CA GLN A 929 -20.88 24.99 -4.45
C GLN A 929 -20.29 25.40 -3.10
N ASP A 930 -19.39 24.58 -2.55
CA ASP A 930 -18.74 24.82 -1.27
C ASP A 930 -17.45 25.65 -1.40
N LEU A 931 -17.00 25.97 -2.63
CA LEU A 931 -15.73 26.65 -2.90
C LEU A 931 -15.90 28.19 -2.98
N ASP A 932 -14.91 28.93 -2.46
CA ASP A 932 -14.82 30.38 -2.68
C ASP A 932 -14.29 30.71 -4.10
N LEU A 933 -15.22 30.79 -5.04
CA LEU A 933 -14.89 31.14 -6.43
C LEU A 933 -14.31 32.55 -6.61
N ASN A 934 -14.55 33.48 -5.68
CA ASN A 934 -13.97 34.82 -5.75
C ASN A 934 -12.47 34.76 -5.40
N TYR A 935 -12.12 33.98 -4.39
CA TYR A 935 -10.73 33.73 -4.11
C TYR A 935 -10.03 33.01 -5.28
N LEU A 936 -10.62 31.96 -5.82
CA LEU A 936 -10.04 31.23 -6.95
C LEU A 936 -9.80 32.10 -8.18
N LYS A 937 -10.65 33.08 -8.46
CA LYS A 937 -10.42 34.06 -9.52
C LYS A 937 -9.16 34.91 -9.32
N THR A 938 -8.70 35.10 -8.09
CA THR A 938 -7.45 35.81 -7.82
C THR A 938 -6.21 35.01 -8.21
N LEU A 939 -6.31 33.68 -8.26
CA LEU A 939 -5.23 32.79 -8.70
C LEU A 939 -5.09 32.76 -10.22
N GLY A 940 -6.19 32.91 -10.97
CA GLY A 940 -6.21 32.93 -12.43
C GLY A 940 -7.62 32.74 -13.01
N PRO A 941 -7.75 32.75 -14.34
CA PRO A 941 -9.01 32.43 -15.01
C PRO A 941 -9.49 31.04 -14.62
N ILE A 942 -10.79 30.92 -14.33
CA ILE A 942 -11.41 29.64 -13.96
C ILE A 942 -11.97 28.97 -15.21
N GLN A 943 -11.61 27.70 -15.40
CA GLN A 943 -12.21 26.79 -16.36
C GLN A 943 -12.88 25.66 -15.58
N THR A 944 -14.16 25.45 -15.78
CA THR A 944 -14.84 24.25 -15.29
C THR A 944 -14.81 23.18 -16.36
N VAL A 945 -14.45 21.96 -16.01
CA VAL A 945 -14.41 20.81 -16.91
C VAL A 945 -15.41 19.75 -16.45
N SER A 946 -16.06 19.09 -17.42
CA SER A 946 -16.95 17.98 -17.11
C SER A 946 -16.18 16.67 -16.88
N GLN A 947 -16.85 15.67 -16.31
CA GLN A 947 -16.28 14.32 -16.21
C GLN A 947 -15.98 13.74 -17.58
N GLU A 948 -16.84 13.98 -18.59
CA GLU A 948 -16.61 13.53 -19.97
C GLU A 948 -15.34 14.15 -20.58
N GLU A 949 -15.07 15.42 -20.29
CA GLU A 949 -13.84 16.09 -20.79
C GLU A 949 -12.57 15.51 -20.17
N ILE A 950 -12.57 15.22 -18.87
CA ILE A 950 -11.37 14.70 -18.19
C ILE A 950 -11.16 13.20 -18.41
N PHE A 951 -12.22 12.41 -18.58
CA PHE A 951 -12.12 10.98 -18.88
C PHE A 951 -11.97 10.70 -20.37
N GLY A 952 -12.55 11.52 -21.23
CA GLY A 952 -12.54 11.34 -22.69
C GLY A 952 -13.63 10.40 -23.21
N TYR A 953 -14.60 10.01 -22.35
CA TYR A 953 -15.75 9.16 -22.66
C TYR A 953 -17.00 9.54 -21.88
#